data_e3b14e325950fe78fe9a9bee0b106e17
#
_entry.id   e3b14e325950fe78fe9a9bee0b106e17
#
_cell.length_a   1.000
_cell.length_b   1.000
_cell.length_c   1.000
_cell.angle_alpha   90.00
_cell.angle_beta   90.00
_cell.angle_gamma   90.00
#
_symmetry.space_group_name_H-M   'P 1'
#
loop_
_entity.id
_entity.type
_entity.pdbx_description
1 polymer ?
#
loop_
_entity_poly.entity_id
_entity_poly.type
_entity_poly.pdbx_seq_one_letter_code
_entity_poly.pdbx_strand_id
1 'polypeptide(L)'
;MKRLTPLLLAIGTTITFAAGPATPSPGLHYYYAVPPANPALVIEADICVYGGTPGGVAAAVQSARMGKKTVLVVVRRHVGGMTSGGLTATDIGNRKAIGGFANEVYAKIGKTSGFRPSEAEKAFQELLKEAGVTIYYEHRLKDVVKDGTRIESIRIENGNTVRAKIFVDATYEGDLMAAAGVSYHVGRESNAAYGETINGVQFRETHNFSVPVDPYREPGNPKSGLLPTISAEPPGKAGDGDKKVQAYNFRMFLSNAADRTPFPKPAGYDRDRYALLERYLKAQPVPSHPTQLHNGDCNNKGGFSTDHIGANYTWPEAGYAAREKMFQDHVNYQQGLMWFSQNDPAVPEVIRAKTAAFGLAAGEFPETGGWPHELYVREGRRMISDYVMTQAECTSRKTVEDPVGLAAYTMDSHNCQRVVIDGVVRNEGDVQIGVPRPYPVSYRSIVPKESQCSNLFVPVCLSSTHIAYGSIRMEPVFMILGQSSGTAAAMAIDAKISVQRVDYARLRERLIADKQVITWDGPLLATTHDDSGPADRIEVAHAAAKITGKWTESTLGGYLHDGDADKGTKSVAFTPTLPADGTYDVYLKWTQNQNRATNIPVEIVSADGKQTITVNQRERGGWVKIATAKFKAGTTASLTISNKGTDGHVIADAVRWVPAAK
;
A
#
# COMPACT_ATOMS: atom_id res chain seq x y z
N MET A 1 -16.08 18.08 -75.44
CA MET A 1 -15.99 17.03 -74.45
C MET A 1 -15.16 17.56 -73.27
N LYS A 2 -15.84 18.08 -72.23
CA LYS A 2 -15.19 18.60 -71.04
C LYS A 2 -15.21 17.48 -69.97
N ARG A 3 -14.02 17.07 -69.54
CA ARG A 3 -13.89 16.08 -68.45
C ARG A 3 -14.13 16.80 -67.11
N LEU A 4 -15.12 16.34 -66.36
CA LEU A 4 -15.32 16.70 -64.93
C LEU A 4 -14.43 15.80 -64.04
N THR A 5 -13.60 16.42 -63.26
CA THR A 5 -12.83 15.79 -62.18
C THR A 5 -13.64 15.88 -60.89
N PRO A 6 -13.85 14.81 -60.13
CA PRO A 6 -14.53 14.91 -58.85
C PRO A 6 -13.61 15.46 -57.75
N LEU A 7 -14.09 16.48 -57.10
CA LEU A 7 -13.45 17.09 -55.91
C LEU A 7 -13.76 16.18 -54.70
N LEU A 8 -12.76 15.47 -54.19
CA LEU A 8 -12.85 14.75 -52.91
C LEU A 8 -12.82 15.78 -51.77
N LEU A 9 -13.94 15.94 -51.11
CA LEU A 9 -14.03 16.72 -49.86
C LEU A 9 -13.51 15.84 -48.73
N ALA A 10 -12.26 16.10 -48.29
CA ALA A 10 -11.73 15.49 -47.07
C ALA A 10 -12.37 16.20 -45.86
N ILE A 11 -13.29 15.53 -45.19
CA ILE A 11 -13.83 15.94 -43.90
C ILE A 11 -12.74 15.64 -42.86
N GLY A 12 -11.92 16.66 -42.59
CA GLY A 12 -11.00 16.64 -41.46
C GLY A 12 -11.79 16.69 -40.14
N THR A 13 -11.91 15.58 -39.43
CA THR A 13 -12.36 15.57 -38.04
C THR A 13 -11.27 16.22 -37.18
N THR A 14 -11.42 17.50 -36.90
CA THR A 14 -10.66 18.17 -35.86
C THR A 14 -11.05 17.59 -34.52
N ILE A 15 -10.14 16.81 -33.92
CA ILE A 15 -10.25 16.37 -32.52
C ILE A 15 -10.02 17.62 -31.67
N THR A 16 -11.09 18.23 -31.21
CA THR A 16 -11.02 19.30 -30.20
C THR A 16 -10.69 18.64 -28.86
N PHE A 17 -9.46 18.79 -28.41
CA PHE A 17 -9.14 18.62 -27.00
C PHE A 17 -10.00 19.61 -26.22
N ALA A 18 -10.75 19.13 -25.22
CA ALA A 18 -11.39 20.02 -24.27
C ALA A 18 -10.30 20.92 -23.68
N ALA A 19 -10.45 22.22 -23.84
CA ALA A 19 -9.46 23.19 -23.38
C ALA A 19 -9.14 22.93 -21.92
N GLY A 20 -7.86 22.86 -21.60
CA GLY A 20 -7.38 22.87 -20.22
C GLY A 20 -7.90 24.12 -19.47
N PRO A 21 -7.83 24.13 -18.15
CA PRO A 21 -8.45 25.18 -17.33
C PRO A 21 -8.00 26.55 -17.76
N ALA A 22 -8.98 27.44 -17.95
CA ALA A 22 -8.78 28.79 -18.50
C ALA A 22 -7.97 29.72 -17.56
N THR A 23 -7.77 29.34 -16.30
CA THR A 23 -6.96 30.08 -15.32
C THR A 23 -6.25 29.11 -14.38
N PRO A 24 -4.92 29.24 -14.18
CA PRO A 24 -4.23 28.46 -13.17
C PRO A 24 -4.81 28.76 -11.79
N SER A 25 -5.23 27.74 -11.03
CA SER A 25 -5.50 27.93 -9.61
C SER A 25 -4.19 28.27 -8.90
N PRO A 26 -4.07 29.38 -8.19
CA PRO A 26 -2.85 29.69 -7.47
C PRO A 26 -2.69 28.73 -6.28
N GLY A 27 -1.64 27.94 -6.28
CA GLY A 27 -1.22 27.14 -5.15
C GLY A 27 -1.69 25.68 -5.13
N LEU A 28 -1.32 25.00 -4.05
CA LEU A 28 -1.55 23.58 -3.79
C LEU A 28 -2.89 23.37 -3.09
N HIS A 29 -3.88 22.82 -3.77
CA HIS A 29 -5.24 22.59 -3.26
C HIS A 29 -5.77 21.20 -3.64
N TYR A 30 -6.51 20.58 -2.74
CA TYR A 30 -7.34 19.43 -3.04
C TYR A 30 -8.66 19.86 -3.72
N TYR A 31 -9.30 20.88 -3.15
CA TYR A 31 -10.55 21.45 -3.64
C TYR A 31 -10.45 22.96 -3.86
N TYR A 32 -10.95 23.39 -4.97
CA TYR A 32 -11.08 24.81 -5.37
C TYR A 32 -12.33 24.96 -6.23
N ALA A 33 -12.95 26.13 -6.17
CA ALA A 33 -14.16 26.41 -6.95
C ALA A 33 -13.85 26.36 -8.46
N VAL A 34 -14.66 25.61 -9.20
CA VAL A 34 -14.61 25.56 -10.66
C VAL A 34 -15.81 26.37 -11.18
N PRO A 35 -15.61 27.27 -12.16
CA PRO A 35 -16.71 28.01 -12.74
C PRO A 35 -17.78 27.08 -13.33
N PRO A 36 -19.06 27.41 -13.24
CA PRO A 36 -20.11 26.69 -13.93
C PRO A 36 -19.84 26.59 -15.43
N ALA A 37 -20.04 25.41 -16.00
CA ALA A 37 -19.97 25.22 -17.44
C ALA A 37 -21.09 26.03 -18.13
N ASN A 38 -20.75 26.77 -19.19
CA ASN A 38 -21.72 27.55 -19.95
C ASN A 38 -21.50 27.41 -21.46
N PRO A 39 -22.39 26.65 -22.16
CA PRO A 39 -23.50 25.87 -21.60
C PRO A 39 -23.04 24.61 -20.85
N ALA A 40 -23.88 24.14 -19.93
CA ALA A 40 -23.66 22.84 -19.30
C ALA A 40 -23.79 21.72 -20.33
N LEU A 41 -22.88 20.76 -20.31
CA LEU A 41 -22.81 19.67 -21.27
C LEU A 41 -23.50 18.41 -20.75
N VAL A 42 -24.15 17.68 -21.68
CA VAL A 42 -24.51 16.28 -21.49
C VAL A 42 -23.49 15.43 -22.27
N ILE A 43 -22.69 14.71 -21.52
CA ILE A 43 -21.61 13.87 -22.04
C ILE A 43 -22.16 12.44 -22.13
N GLU A 44 -22.24 11.90 -23.37
CA GLU A 44 -22.72 10.56 -23.62
C GLU A 44 -21.55 9.61 -23.87
N ALA A 45 -21.51 8.47 -23.18
CA ALA A 45 -20.48 7.44 -23.33
C ALA A 45 -21.07 6.02 -23.21
N ASP A 46 -20.33 5.00 -23.62
CA ASP A 46 -20.62 3.62 -23.27
C ASP A 46 -20.13 3.32 -21.85
N ILE A 47 -18.91 3.80 -21.52
CA ILE A 47 -18.28 3.61 -20.21
C ILE A 47 -17.79 4.95 -19.70
N CYS A 48 -18.20 5.29 -18.47
CA CYS A 48 -17.68 6.41 -17.70
C CYS A 48 -16.75 5.88 -16.60
N VAL A 49 -15.47 6.22 -16.67
CA VAL A 49 -14.51 5.97 -15.60
C VAL A 49 -14.37 7.24 -14.79
N TYR A 50 -14.69 7.17 -13.50
CA TYR A 50 -14.60 8.26 -12.53
C TYR A 50 -13.38 8.04 -11.61
N GLY A 51 -12.38 8.92 -11.74
CA GLY A 51 -11.11 8.86 -11.03
C GLY A 51 -9.91 8.64 -11.96
N GLY A 52 -8.96 9.58 -11.93
CA GLY A 52 -7.74 9.57 -12.76
C GLY A 52 -6.58 8.77 -12.15
N THR A 53 -6.84 7.82 -11.24
CA THR A 53 -5.83 6.94 -10.65
C THR A 53 -5.24 5.98 -11.70
N PRO A 54 -4.13 5.28 -11.44
CA PRO A 54 -3.61 4.27 -12.36
C PRO A 54 -4.63 3.21 -12.73
N GLY A 55 -5.49 2.81 -11.77
CA GLY A 55 -6.60 1.90 -12.02
C GLY A 55 -7.65 2.49 -12.96
N GLY A 56 -7.95 3.78 -12.82
CA GLY A 56 -8.88 4.48 -13.70
C GLY A 56 -8.33 4.63 -15.12
N VAL A 57 -7.06 4.98 -15.26
CA VAL A 57 -6.40 5.03 -16.58
C VAL A 57 -6.42 3.65 -17.24
N ALA A 58 -6.09 2.58 -16.49
CA ALA A 58 -6.12 1.21 -17.00
C ALA A 58 -7.52 0.79 -17.49
N ALA A 59 -8.55 1.10 -16.69
CA ALA A 59 -9.94 0.81 -17.05
C ALA A 59 -10.37 1.57 -18.32
N ALA A 60 -10.03 2.87 -18.42
CA ALA A 60 -10.39 3.70 -19.55
C ALA A 60 -9.70 3.25 -20.85
N VAL A 61 -8.39 3.01 -20.79
CA VAL A 61 -7.61 2.54 -21.95
C VAL A 61 -8.11 1.18 -22.43
N GLN A 62 -8.31 0.23 -21.51
CA GLN A 62 -8.78 -1.12 -21.86
C GLN A 62 -10.18 -1.08 -22.47
N SER A 63 -11.09 -0.31 -21.90
CA SER A 63 -12.45 -0.15 -22.43
C SER A 63 -12.45 0.42 -23.85
N ALA A 64 -11.65 1.46 -24.10
CA ALA A 64 -11.51 2.08 -25.42
C ALA A 64 -10.88 1.12 -26.44
N ARG A 65 -9.84 0.36 -26.07
CA ARG A 65 -9.23 -0.69 -26.91
C ARG A 65 -10.22 -1.81 -27.29
N MET A 66 -11.23 -2.03 -26.45
CA MET A 66 -12.34 -2.96 -26.77
C MET A 66 -13.48 -2.29 -27.57
N GLY A 67 -13.24 -1.13 -28.16
CA GLY A 67 -14.17 -0.44 -29.06
C GLY A 67 -15.33 0.27 -28.36
N LYS A 68 -15.25 0.54 -27.06
CA LYS A 68 -16.30 1.28 -26.34
C LYS A 68 -15.99 2.77 -26.32
N LYS A 69 -16.99 3.61 -26.56
CA LYS A 69 -16.89 5.06 -26.35
C LYS A 69 -16.67 5.31 -24.87
N THR A 70 -15.44 5.65 -24.50
CA THR A 70 -15.01 5.76 -23.10
C THR A 70 -14.63 7.20 -22.76
N VAL A 71 -15.09 7.67 -21.60
CA VAL A 71 -14.68 8.95 -21.02
C VAL A 71 -14.02 8.70 -19.67
N LEU A 72 -12.94 9.45 -19.40
CA LEU A 72 -12.28 9.50 -18.11
C LEU A 72 -12.60 10.83 -17.44
N VAL A 73 -13.28 10.78 -16.31
CA VAL A 73 -13.70 11.93 -15.50
C VAL A 73 -12.75 12.06 -14.32
N VAL A 74 -11.96 13.11 -14.30
CA VAL A 74 -10.88 13.33 -13.33
C VAL A 74 -11.27 14.44 -12.36
N VAL A 75 -11.21 14.15 -11.08
CA VAL A 75 -11.59 15.08 -9.99
C VAL A 75 -10.70 16.32 -9.96
N ARG A 76 -9.41 16.16 -10.30
CA ARG A 76 -8.38 17.20 -10.28
C ARG A 76 -7.75 17.39 -11.67
N ARG A 77 -6.47 17.78 -11.74
CA ARG A 77 -5.79 18.22 -12.98
C ARG A 77 -4.80 17.20 -13.56
N HIS A 78 -4.53 16.14 -12.83
CA HIS A 78 -3.49 15.15 -13.15
C HIS A 78 -4.07 13.76 -13.29
N VAL A 79 -3.44 12.91 -14.06
CA VAL A 79 -3.74 11.48 -14.20
C VAL A 79 -2.58 10.65 -13.68
N GLY A 80 -2.86 9.44 -13.22
CA GLY A 80 -1.86 8.51 -12.71
C GLY A 80 -1.74 8.47 -11.18
N GLY A 81 -2.61 9.21 -10.45
CA GLY A 81 -2.73 9.15 -8.99
C GLY A 81 -1.38 9.23 -8.28
N MET A 82 -1.12 8.32 -7.34
CA MET A 82 0.14 8.32 -6.60
C MET A 82 1.36 7.99 -7.46
N THR A 83 1.23 7.20 -8.54
CA THR A 83 2.35 6.89 -9.43
C THR A 83 2.91 8.15 -10.09
N SER A 84 2.08 9.14 -10.40
CA SER A 84 2.48 10.47 -10.91
C SER A 84 2.50 11.54 -9.82
N GLY A 85 1.99 11.23 -8.63
CA GLY A 85 1.85 12.14 -7.50
C GLY A 85 2.96 12.04 -6.43
N GLY A 86 4.09 11.38 -6.74
CA GLY A 86 5.26 11.34 -5.87
C GLY A 86 5.77 9.95 -5.49
N LEU A 87 4.93 8.90 -5.55
CA LEU A 87 5.35 7.51 -5.28
C LEU A 87 6.09 6.94 -6.49
N THR A 88 7.41 6.94 -6.44
CA THR A 88 8.29 6.54 -7.55
C THR A 88 9.01 5.21 -7.33
N ALA A 89 8.90 4.67 -6.12
CA ALA A 89 9.28 3.31 -5.79
C ALA A 89 7.98 2.50 -5.69
N THR A 90 7.70 1.67 -6.69
CA THR A 90 6.45 0.92 -6.71
C THR A 90 6.56 -0.31 -5.84
N ASP A 91 5.71 -0.38 -4.83
CA ASP A 91 5.58 -1.53 -3.94
C ASP A 91 4.86 -2.67 -4.68
N ILE A 92 5.63 -3.60 -5.19
CA ILE A 92 5.17 -4.68 -6.07
C ILE A 92 5.14 -6.02 -5.32
N GLY A 93 6.02 -6.22 -4.34
CA GLY A 93 6.28 -7.51 -3.73
C GLY A 93 6.97 -8.46 -4.71
N ASN A 94 6.23 -9.14 -5.58
CA ASN A 94 6.78 -10.00 -6.62
C ASN A 94 6.47 -9.46 -8.02
N ARG A 95 7.50 -8.98 -8.73
CA ARG A 95 7.36 -8.38 -10.06
C ARG A 95 6.76 -9.34 -11.11
N LYS A 96 6.96 -10.65 -10.98
CA LYS A 96 6.39 -11.64 -11.91
C LYS A 96 4.87 -11.79 -11.80
N ALA A 97 4.26 -11.27 -10.72
CA ALA A 97 2.82 -11.21 -10.56
C ALA A 97 2.16 -10.12 -11.41
N ILE A 98 2.95 -9.20 -12.00
CA ILE A 98 2.47 -8.06 -12.75
C ILE A 98 2.47 -8.39 -14.23
N GLY A 99 1.29 -8.24 -14.86
CA GLY A 99 1.07 -8.47 -16.28
C GLY A 99 0.27 -7.35 -16.95
N GLY A 100 -0.16 -7.59 -18.18
CA GLY A 100 -1.09 -6.74 -18.90
C GLY A 100 -0.70 -5.27 -18.96
N PHE A 101 -1.68 -4.40 -18.74
CA PHE A 101 -1.53 -2.96 -18.79
C PHE A 101 -0.48 -2.41 -17.82
N ALA A 102 -0.37 -2.98 -16.61
CA ALA A 102 0.61 -2.52 -15.64
C ALA A 102 2.06 -2.71 -16.15
N ASN A 103 2.35 -3.85 -16.80
CA ASN A 103 3.65 -4.05 -17.46
C ASN A 103 3.88 -3.07 -18.61
N GLU A 104 2.83 -2.73 -19.39
CA GLU A 104 2.92 -1.77 -20.48
C GLU A 104 3.28 -0.36 -19.96
N VAL A 105 2.67 0.09 -18.86
CA VAL A 105 3.01 1.37 -18.21
C VAL A 105 4.47 1.40 -17.81
N TYR A 106 4.97 0.37 -17.09
CA TYR A 106 6.37 0.34 -16.67
C TYR A 106 7.35 0.20 -17.84
N ALA A 107 6.98 -0.51 -18.91
CA ALA A 107 7.77 -0.57 -20.12
C ALA A 107 7.87 0.82 -20.81
N LYS A 108 6.78 1.59 -20.81
CA LYS A 108 6.73 2.94 -21.36
C LYS A 108 7.53 3.93 -20.52
N ILE A 109 7.50 3.83 -19.19
CA ILE A 109 8.37 4.58 -18.27
C ILE A 109 9.85 4.14 -18.40
N GLY A 110 10.12 2.89 -18.81
CA GLY A 110 11.45 2.30 -18.94
C GLY A 110 12.03 1.71 -17.64
N LYS A 111 11.33 1.83 -16.52
CA LYS A 111 11.75 1.31 -15.20
C LYS A 111 10.57 1.17 -14.24
N THR A 112 10.72 0.32 -13.21
CA THR A 112 9.68 0.06 -12.19
C THR A 112 9.93 0.79 -10.87
N SER A 113 11.10 1.41 -10.71
CA SER A 113 11.45 2.18 -9.51
C SER A 113 12.46 3.26 -9.85
N GLY A 114 12.47 4.35 -9.08
CA GLY A 114 13.35 5.50 -9.29
C GLY A 114 13.03 6.29 -10.57
N PHE A 115 11.82 6.19 -11.10
CA PHE A 115 11.31 7.06 -12.14
C PHE A 115 10.89 8.41 -11.55
N ARG A 116 10.80 9.43 -12.40
CA ARG A 116 10.28 10.73 -11.99
C ARG A 116 8.74 10.73 -12.07
N PRO A 117 8.04 11.46 -11.18
CA PRO A 117 6.58 11.61 -11.25
C PRO A 117 6.10 12.10 -12.64
N SER A 118 6.79 13.07 -13.22
CA SER A 118 6.51 13.61 -14.55
C SER A 118 6.68 12.58 -15.67
N GLU A 119 7.65 11.65 -15.58
CA GLU A 119 7.81 10.54 -16.53
C GLU A 119 6.60 9.60 -16.51
N ALA A 120 6.08 9.33 -15.30
CA ALA A 120 4.91 8.47 -15.13
C ALA A 120 3.63 9.13 -15.66
N GLU A 121 3.38 10.39 -15.34
CA GLU A 121 2.21 11.12 -15.85
C GLU A 121 2.20 11.17 -17.38
N LYS A 122 3.36 11.46 -17.98
CA LYS A 122 3.53 11.44 -19.43
C LYS A 122 3.18 10.09 -20.04
N ALA A 123 3.64 8.99 -19.43
CA ALA A 123 3.33 7.64 -19.91
C ALA A 123 1.81 7.36 -19.88
N PHE A 124 1.11 7.74 -18.81
CA PHE A 124 -0.34 7.62 -18.72
C PHE A 124 -1.08 8.47 -19.74
N GLN A 125 -0.67 9.73 -19.93
CA GLN A 125 -1.27 10.63 -20.92
C GLN A 125 -1.10 10.09 -22.36
N GLU A 126 0.06 9.55 -22.69
CA GLU A 126 0.32 8.93 -23.99
C GLU A 126 -0.58 7.72 -24.21
N LEU A 127 -0.71 6.81 -23.23
CA LEU A 127 -1.57 5.63 -23.36
C LEU A 127 -3.06 6.00 -23.52
N LEU A 128 -3.54 7.00 -22.79
CA LEU A 128 -4.90 7.52 -22.93
C LEU A 128 -5.13 8.12 -24.32
N LYS A 129 -4.17 8.89 -24.84
CA LYS A 129 -4.20 9.48 -26.18
C LYS A 129 -4.18 8.41 -27.26
N GLU A 130 -3.30 7.43 -27.19
CA GLU A 130 -3.19 6.31 -28.13
C GLU A 130 -4.49 5.49 -28.19
N ALA A 131 -5.18 5.34 -27.07
CA ALA A 131 -6.47 4.65 -27.00
C ALA A 131 -7.67 5.51 -27.40
N GLY A 132 -7.48 6.81 -27.64
CA GLY A 132 -8.57 7.73 -28.00
C GLY A 132 -9.54 8.05 -26.86
N VAL A 133 -9.10 7.98 -25.60
CA VAL A 133 -9.94 8.28 -24.44
C VAL A 133 -10.12 9.80 -24.31
N THR A 134 -11.37 10.26 -24.19
CA THR A 134 -11.66 11.66 -23.86
C THR A 134 -11.57 11.89 -22.35
N ILE A 135 -10.79 12.91 -21.95
CA ILE A 135 -10.56 13.20 -20.52
C ILE A 135 -11.26 14.51 -20.15
N TYR A 136 -11.99 14.50 -19.02
CA TYR A 136 -12.62 15.66 -18.43
C TYR A 136 -11.98 15.94 -17.07
N TYR A 137 -11.06 16.89 -17.01
CA TYR A 137 -10.41 17.32 -15.77
C TYR A 137 -11.31 18.23 -14.93
N GLU A 138 -11.07 18.31 -13.62
CA GLU A 138 -11.77 19.17 -12.67
C GLU A 138 -13.30 18.91 -12.62
N HIS A 139 -13.67 17.67 -12.90
CA HIS A 139 -15.07 17.23 -12.91
C HIS A 139 -15.39 16.45 -11.63
N ARG A 140 -15.78 17.18 -10.57
CA ARG A 140 -16.14 16.61 -9.26
C ARG A 140 -17.60 16.18 -9.22
N LEU A 141 -17.82 14.98 -8.68
CA LEU A 141 -19.15 14.41 -8.51
C LEU A 141 -20.00 15.28 -7.58
N LYS A 142 -21.18 15.67 -8.02
CA LYS A 142 -22.19 16.30 -7.20
C LYS A 142 -23.18 15.28 -6.63
N ASP A 143 -23.74 14.46 -7.49
CA ASP A 143 -24.67 13.38 -7.15
C ASP A 143 -24.85 12.37 -8.29
N VAL A 144 -25.59 11.31 -7.99
CA VAL A 144 -25.89 10.20 -8.89
C VAL A 144 -27.39 10.08 -9.15
N VAL A 145 -27.80 9.91 -10.40
CA VAL A 145 -29.17 9.60 -10.79
C VAL A 145 -29.26 8.11 -11.12
N LYS A 146 -30.21 7.40 -10.50
CA LYS A 146 -30.44 5.97 -10.69
C LYS A 146 -31.88 5.69 -11.10
N ASP A 147 -32.04 4.61 -11.89
CA ASP A 147 -33.30 3.89 -12.05
C ASP A 147 -33.13 2.48 -11.44
N GLY A 148 -33.82 2.23 -10.36
CA GLY A 148 -33.66 1.02 -9.57
C GLY A 148 -32.21 0.81 -9.10
N THR A 149 -31.60 -0.29 -9.53
CA THR A 149 -30.20 -0.62 -9.24
C THR A 149 -29.22 -0.06 -10.27
N ARG A 150 -29.70 0.61 -11.32
CA ARG A 150 -28.87 1.07 -12.41
C ARG A 150 -28.55 2.56 -12.29
N ILE A 151 -27.29 2.94 -12.40
CA ILE A 151 -26.88 4.33 -12.57
C ILE A 151 -27.22 4.75 -14.00
N GLU A 152 -28.01 5.83 -14.16
CA GLU A 152 -28.29 6.45 -15.46
C GLU A 152 -27.28 7.54 -15.79
N SER A 153 -26.94 8.35 -14.80
CA SER A 153 -26.00 9.45 -14.97
C SER A 153 -25.36 9.89 -13.65
N ILE A 154 -24.24 10.59 -13.79
CA ILE A 154 -23.62 11.36 -12.71
C ILE A 154 -23.71 12.84 -13.03
N ARG A 155 -24.03 13.67 -12.03
CA ARG A 155 -24.01 15.12 -12.14
C ARG A 155 -22.73 15.65 -11.52
N ILE A 156 -22.15 16.64 -12.18
CA ILE A 156 -20.87 17.25 -11.83
C ILE A 156 -21.14 18.62 -11.20
N GLU A 157 -20.30 19.07 -10.25
CA GLU A 157 -20.45 20.35 -9.56
C GLU A 157 -20.51 21.55 -10.52
N ASN A 158 -19.80 21.49 -11.65
CA ASN A 158 -19.82 22.55 -12.67
C ASN A 158 -21.10 22.59 -13.53
N GLY A 159 -22.07 21.69 -13.27
CA GLY A 159 -23.34 21.59 -13.99
C GLY A 159 -23.38 20.57 -15.12
N ASN A 160 -22.24 20.02 -15.54
CA ASN A 160 -22.20 18.95 -16.54
C ASN A 160 -22.88 17.67 -16.03
N THR A 161 -23.38 16.87 -16.96
CA THR A 161 -23.95 15.54 -16.68
C THR A 161 -23.26 14.50 -17.55
N VAL A 162 -22.85 13.38 -16.99
CA VAL A 162 -22.29 12.25 -17.74
C VAL A 162 -23.27 11.09 -17.70
N ARG A 163 -23.70 10.63 -18.86
CA ARG A 163 -24.53 9.44 -19.04
C ARG A 163 -23.69 8.32 -19.60
N ALA A 164 -23.83 7.12 -19.02
CA ALA A 164 -23.12 5.95 -19.53
C ALA A 164 -23.91 4.65 -19.29
N LYS A 165 -23.57 3.62 -20.05
CA LYS A 165 -24.14 2.27 -19.86
C LYS A 165 -23.55 1.61 -18.61
N ILE A 166 -22.23 1.77 -18.40
CA ILE A 166 -21.50 1.26 -17.25
C ILE A 166 -20.60 2.36 -16.68
N PHE A 167 -20.44 2.33 -15.36
CA PHE A 167 -19.57 3.22 -14.60
C PHE A 167 -18.46 2.44 -13.90
N VAL A 168 -17.29 3.09 -13.72
CA VAL A 168 -16.18 2.56 -12.93
C VAL A 168 -15.79 3.63 -11.93
N ASP A 169 -15.90 3.33 -10.62
CA ASP A 169 -15.33 4.19 -9.57
C ASP A 169 -13.89 3.78 -9.32
N ALA A 170 -12.97 4.57 -9.82
CA ALA A 170 -11.54 4.38 -9.66
C ALA A 170 -10.91 5.48 -8.79
N THR A 171 -11.67 6.11 -7.90
CA THR A 171 -11.15 7.07 -6.92
C THR A 171 -10.56 6.37 -5.71
N TYR A 172 -9.64 7.02 -4.98
CA TYR A 172 -9.11 6.50 -3.71
C TYR A 172 -10.12 6.58 -2.57
N GLU A 173 -11.17 7.39 -2.72
CA GLU A 173 -12.20 7.62 -1.72
C GLU A 173 -13.48 6.79 -1.90
N GLY A 174 -13.78 6.31 -3.12
CA GLY A 174 -15.02 5.60 -3.44
C GLY A 174 -16.25 6.50 -3.43
N ASP A 175 -16.13 7.74 -3.92
CA ASP A 175 -17.21 8.72 -3.84
C ASP A 175 -18.39 8.37 -4.75
N LEU A 176 -18.14 7.85 -5.94
CA LEU A 176 -19.21 7.40 -6.85
C LEU A 176 -19.91 6.17 -6.29
N MET A 177 -19.16 5.22 -5.76
CA MET A 177 -19.69 4.02 -5.10
C MET A 177 -20.64 4.40 -3.95
N ALA A 178 -20.20 5.30 -3.07
CA ALA A 178 -21.00 5.76 -1.93
C ALA A 178 -22.26 6.53 -2.38
N ALA A 179 -22.12 7.45 -3.35
CA ALA A 179 -23.25 8.21 -3.90
C ALA A 179 -24.26 7.31 -4.65
N ALA A 180 -23.82 6.17 -5.19
CA ALA A 180 -24.69 5.18 -5.79
C ALA A 180 -25.43 4.29 -4.76
N GLY A 181 -25.21 4.49 -3.46
CA GLY A 181 -25.85 3.73 -2.39
C GLY A 181 -25.31 2.30 -2.21
N VAL A 182 -24.08 2.06 -2.63
CA VAL A 182 -23.39 0.79 -2.40
C VAL A 182 -22.83 0.74 -0.98
N SER A 183 -22.97 -0.38 -0.30
CA SER A 183 -22.47 -0.58 1.07
C SER A 183 -20.95 -0.59 1.11
N TYR A 184 -20.39 0.03 2.13
CA TYR A 184 -18.95 0.09 2.38
C TYR A 184 -18.62 0.09 3.87
N HIS A 185 -17.35 -0.14 4.17
CA HIS A 185 -16.77 0.00 5.51
C HIS A 185 -15.76 1.13 5.53
N VAL A 186 -15.63 1.81 6.69
CA VAL A 186 -14.58 2.79 6.99
C VAL A 186 -13.94 2.42 8.32
N GLY A 187 -12.62 2.48 8.41
CA GLY A 187 -11.87 2.09 9.59
C GLY A 187 -11.52 0.60 9.57
N ARG A 188 -11.20 0.03 10.73
CA ARG A 188 -10.70 -1.34 10.87
C ARG A 188 -11.78 -2.27 11.40
N GLU A 189 -11.97 -3.41 10.76
CA GLU A 189 -12.80 -4.49 11.31
C GLU A 189 -12.08 -5.14 12.49
N SER A 190 -12.86 -5.71 13.43
CA SER A 190 -12.27 -6.56 14.45
C SER A 190 -11.76 -7.88 13.85
N ASN A 191 -10.75 -8.50 14.47
CA ASN A 191 -10.28 -9.82 14.08
C ASN A 191 -11.43 -10.85 14.00
N ALA A 192 -12.40 -10.75 14.92
CA ALA A 192 -13.53 -11.67 14.99
C ALA A 192 -14.49 -11.55 13.80
N ALA A 193 -14.57 -10.38 13.14
CA ALA A 193 -15.53 -10.15 12.05
C ALA A 193 -15.31 -11.09 10.86
N TYR A 194 -14.07 -11.42 10.56
CA TYR A 194 -13.70 -12.28 9.41
C TYR A 194 -12.73 -13.42 9.81
N GLY A 195 -12.54 -13.68 11.11
CA GLY A 195 -11.62 -14.72 11.58
C GLY A 195 -10.14 -14.39 11.28
N GLU A 196 -9.79 -13.12 11.33
CA GLU A 196 -8.43 -12.62 11.10
C GLU A 196 -7.62 -12.58 12.40
N THR A 197 -6.32 -12.31 12.30
CA THR A 197 -5.43 -12.31 13.47
C THR A 197 -4.60 -11.04 13.61
N ILE A 198 -4.53 -10.23 12.55
CA ILE A 198 -3.68 -9.04 12.46
C ILE A 198 -4.45 -7.80 12.01
N ASN A 199 -5.78 -7.85 12.05
CA ASN A 199 -6.67 -6.73 11.78
C ASN A 199 -7.03 -5.98 13.08
N GLY A 200 -7.73 -4.86 12.97
CA GLY A 200 -8.12 -4.03 14.10
C GLY A 200 -6.93 -3.33 14.78
N VAL A 201 -7.06 -3.08 16.07
CA VAL A 201 -6.01 -2.48 16.90
C VAL A 201 -4.80 -3.41 16.98
N GLN A 202 -3.60 -2.88 16.68
CA GLN A 202 -2.35 -3.66 16.63
C GLN A 202 -1.20 -2.90 17.30
N PHE A 203 -0.61 -3.49 18.34
CA PHE A 203 0.55 -2.95 19.02
C PHE A 203 1.81 -3.65 18.52
N ARG A 204 2.68 -2.89 17.82
CA ARG A 204 3.93 -3.40 17.25
C ARG A 204 5.08 -2.43 17.52
N GLU A 205 6.31 -2.94 17.44
CA GLU A 205 7.51 -2.12 17.66
C GLU A 205 7.99 -1.42 16.38
N THR A 206 7.55 -1.87 15.21
CA THR A 206 7.86 -1.23 13.92
C THR A 206 7.25 0.16 13.85
N HIS A 207 7.94 1.11 13.22
CA HIS A 207 7.56 2.53 13.11
C HIS A 207 7.11 3.18 14.44
N ASN A 208 7.75 2.75 15.54
CA ASN A 208 7.49 3.25 16.89
C ASN A 208 8.68 4.05 17.43
N PHE A 209 8.54 4.60 18.63
CA PHE A 209 9.61 5.32 19.32
C PHE A 209 10.68 4.34 19.82
N SER A 210 11.93 4.57 19.44
CA SER A 210 13.06 3.70 19.82
C SER A 210 13.54 3.90 21.27
N VAL A 211 13.03 4.94 21.94
CA VAL A 211 13.29 5.25 23.35
C VAL A 211 12.00 5.73 23.99
N PRO A 212 11.82 5.55 25.32
CA PRO A 212 10.69 6.12 26.04
C PRO A 212 10.64 7.64 25.90
N VAL A 213 9.46 8.18 25.56
CA VAL A 213 9.23 9.63 25.45
C VAL A 213 8.03 10.01 26.28
N ASP A 214 8.21 10.99 27.15
CA ASP A 214 7.14 11.53 27.99
C ASP A 214 6.09 12.27 27.14
N PRO A 215 4.78 12.00 27.32
CA PRO A 215 3.72 12.52 26.47
C PRO A 215 3.19 13.90 26.88
N TYR A 216 3.50 14.38 28.08
CA TYR A 216 2.82 15.51 28.69
C TYR A 216 3.50 16.85 28.34
N ARG A 217 2.75 17.95 28.34
CA ARG A 217 3.31 19.30 28.12
C ARG A 217 4.42 19.61 29.10
N GLU A 218 4.18 19.41 30.39
CA GLU A 218 5.20 19.42 31.45
C GLU A 218 5.61 17.97 31.72
N PRO A 219 6.89 17.60 31.51
CA PRO A 219 7.35 16.24 31.73
C PRO A 219 6.99 15.69 33.11
N GLY A 220 6.42 14.48 33.14
CA GLY A 220 6.00 13.81 34.37
C GLY A 220 4.69 14.33 34.97
N ASN A 221 4.04 15.33 34.37
CA ASN A 221 2.81 15.92 34.89
C ASN A 221 1.59 15.64 33.97
N PRO A 222 0.81 14.57 34.23
CA PRO A 222 -0.39 14.27 33.44
C PRO A 222 -1.45 15.39 33.43
N LYS A 223 -1.47 16.26 34.46
CA LYS A 223 -2.43 17.36 34.55
C LYS A 223 -2.11 18.51 33.60
N SER A 224 -0.89 18.58 33.07
CA SER A 224 -0.49 19.60 32.10
C SER A 224 -1.09 19.41 30.70
N GLY A 225 -1.72 18.25 30.45
CA GLY A 225 -2.27 17.87 29.14
C GLY A 225 -1.21 17.24 28.24
N LEU A 226 -1.66 16.68 27.11
CA LEU A 226 -0.80 15.98 26.16
C LEU A 226 -0.13 16.94 25.18
N LEU A 227 1.04 16.56 24.69
CA LEU A 227 1.68 17.21 23.54
C LEU A 227 0.81 17.03 22.28
N PRO A 228 0.89 17.97 21.32
CA PRO A 228 0.19 17.84 20.05
C PRO A 228 0.46 16.50 19.36
N THR A 229 -0.49 16.02 18.58
CA THR A 229 -0.46 14.75 17.84
C THR A 229 -0.62 13.47 18.68
N ILE A 230 -0.81 13.59 20.00
CA ILE A 230 -1.09 12.46 20.91
C ILE A 230 -2.59 12.45 21.21
N SER A 231 -3.23 11.31 21.00
CA SER A 231 -4.65 11.11 21.33
C SER A 231 -4.86 10.97 22.83
N ALA A 232 -5.90 11.61 23.35
CA ALA A 232 -6.38 11.41 24.71
C ALA A 232 -7.31 10.19 24.86
N GLU A 233 -7.70 9.56 23.75
CA GLU A 233 -8.54 8.36 23.78
C GLU A 233 -7.76 7.14 24.29
N PRO A 234 -8.44 6.20 24.95
CA PRO A 234 -7.83 4.92 25.29
C PRO A 234 -7.31 4.19 24.04
N PRO A 235 -6.20 3.46 24.15
CA PRO A 235 -5.58 2.80 22.99
C PRO A 235 -6.42 1.70 22.35
N GLY A 236 -7.47 1.19 23.02
CA GLY A 236 -8.23 0.01 22.58
C GLY A 236 -7.54 -1.31 22.98
N LYS A 237 -8.13 -2.44 22.62
CA LYS A 237 -7.58 -3.78 22.84
C LYS A 237 -7.14 -4.38 21.50
N ALA A 238 -6.06 -5.14 21.53
CA ALA A 238 -5.55 -5.82 20.33
C ALA A 238 -6.66 -6.67 19.67
N GLY A 239 -6.85 -6.46 18.36
CA GLY A 239 -7.86 -7.12 17.56
C GLY A 239 -9.27 -6.51 17.61
N ASP A 240 -9.51 -5.44 18.39
CA ASP A 240 -10.77 -4.69 18.36
C ASP A 240 -10.86 -3.87 17.06
N GLY A 241 -12.06 -3.77 16.50
CA GLY A 241 -12.35 -2.88 15.37
C GLY A 241 -12.58 -1.44 15.82
N ASP A 242 -12.31 -0.48 14.94
CA ASP A 242 -12.62 0.93 15.16
C ASP A 242 -12.85 1.69 13.84
N LYS A 243 -13.09 3.00 13.92
CA LYS A 243 -13.30 3.87 12.76
C LYS A 243 -12.03 4.62 12.32
N LYS A 244 -10.88 4.28 12.90
CA LYS A 244 -9.62 4.94 12.58
C LYS A 244 -9.06 4.37 11.27
N VAL A 245 -8.49 5.25 10.46
CA VAL A 245 -7.80 4.90 9.23
C VAL A 245 -6.31 5.19 9.37
N GLN A 246 -5.49 4.44 8.67
CA GLN A 246 -4.05 4.61 8.67
C GLN A 246 -3.64 6.00 8.16
N ALA A 247 -2.54 6.53 8.68
CA ALA A 247 -2.07 7.88 8.41
C ALA A 247 -1.79 8.14 6.93
N TYR A 248 -2.06 9.40 6.49
CA TYR A 248 -1.70 9.88 5.17
C TYR A 248 -0.44 10.74 5.22
N ASN A 249 0.22 10.89 4.06
CA ASN A 249 1.34 11.82 3.88
C ASN A 249 1.47 12.24 2.41
N PHE A 250 2.36 13.17 2.13
CA PHE A 250 2.84 13.43 0.78
C PHE A 250 4.14 12.66 0.53
N ARG A 251 4.27 12.06 -0.65
CA ARG A 251 5.50 11.41 -1.10
C ARG A 251 6.35 12.46 -1.84
N MET A 252 7.16 13.21 -1.07
CA MET A 252 8.04 14.23 -1.63
C MET A 252 9.10 13.59 -2.53
N PHE A 253 9.34 14.20 -3.70
CA PHE A 253 10.44 13.79 -4.56
C PHE A 253 11.65 14.70 -4.30
N LEU A 254 12.66 14.17 -3.62
CA LEU A 254 13.79 14.90 -3.10
C LEU A 254 15.02 14.85 -4.01
N SER A 255 15.86 15.89 -3.89
CA SER A 255 17.17 15.98 -4.54
C SER A 255 18.19 16.68 -3.64
N ASN A 256 19.45 16.27 -3.74
CA ASN A 256 20.62 16.97 -3.19
C ASN A 256 21.41 17.73 -4.27
N ALA A 257 20.89 17.84 -5.48
CA ALA A 257 21.49 18.63 -6.57
C ALA A 257 21.50 20.13 -6.25
N ALA A 258 22.37 20.87 -6.92
CA ALA A 258 22.55 22.31 -6.65
C ALA A 258 21.31 23.15 -7.02
N ASP A 259 20.51 22.70 -7.99
CA ASP A 259 19.30 23.35 -8.51
C ASP A 259 18.01 22.96 -7.75
N ARG A 260 18.12 22.21 -6.65
CA ARG A 260 16.97 21.83 -5.83
C ARG A 260 16.23 23.03 -5.26
N THR A 261 14.92 22.93 -5.13
CA THR A 261 14.10 23.93 -4.45
C THR A 261 14.18 23.73 -2.93
N PRO A 262 14.54 24.76 -2.13
CA PRO A 262 14.53 24.67 -0.67
C PRO A 262 13.14 24.31 -0.11
N PHE A 263 13.11 23.62 1.05
CA PHE A 263 11.84 23.36 1.72
C PHE A 263 11.14 24.66 2.13
N PRO A 264 9.87 24.86 1.75
CA PRO A 264 9.15 26.07 2.10
C PRO A 264 8.78 26.09 3.58
N LYS A 265 8.72 27.28 4.18
CA LYS A 265 8.01 27.48 5.44
C LYS A 265 6.53 27.62 5.13
N PRO A 266 5.66 26.73 5.63
CA PRO A 266 4.23 26.86 5.36
C PRO A 266 3.65 28.09 6.06
N ALA A 267 2.60 28.67 5.47
CA ALA A 267 1.91 29.83 6.06
C ALA A 267 1.30 29.52 7.44
N GLY A 268 0.83 28.28 7.61
CA GLY A 268 0.28 27.77 8.87
C GLY A 268 1.30 27.09 9.77
N TYR A 269 2.60 27.51 9.71
CA TYR A 269 3.65 26.93 10.55
C TYR A 269 3.37 27.14 12.03
N ASP A 270 3.23 26.04 12.75
CA ASP A 270 3.09 26.01 14.19
C ASP A 270 4.20 25.12 14.78
N ARG A 271 5.13 25.76 15.50
CA ARG A 271 6.27 25.09 16.13
C ARG A 271 5.84 24.06 17.18
N ASP A 272 4.75 24.32 17.90
CA ASP A 272 4.30 23.46 18.99
C ASP A 272 3.93 22.04 18.48
N ARG A 273 3.52 21.92 17.22
CA ARG A 273 3.27 20.61 16.57
C ARG A 273 4.47 19.66 16.62
N TYR A 274 5.69 20.18 16.73
CA TYR A 274 6.94 19.41 16.72
C TYR A 274 7.58 19.28 18.12
N ALA A 275 6.89 19.69 19.18
CA ALA A 275 7.38 19.57 20.55
C ALA A 275 7.67 18.11 20.94
N LEU A 276 6.84 17.16 20.47
CA LEU A 276 7.09 15.74 20.66
C LEU A 276 8.33 15.26 19.89
N LEU A 277 8.54 15.73 18.65
CA LEU A 277 9.74 15.42 17.88
C LEU A 277 11.00 15.97 18.54
N GLU A 278 10.98 17.22 19.01
CA GLU A 278 12.08 17.82 19.76
C GLU A 278 12.47 16.95 20.96
N ARG A 279 11.46 16.54 21.75
CA ARG A 279 11.67 15.67 22.93
C ARG A 279 12.24 14.31 22.54
N TYR A 280 11.73 13.72 21.47
CA TYR A 280 12.22 12.44 20.97
C TYR A 280 13.67 12.52 20.47
N LEU A 281 14.03 13.55 19.70
CA LEU A 281 15.40 13.75 19.21
C LEU A 281 16.40 13.94 20.35
N LYS A 282 16.00 14.66 21.43
CA LYS A 282 16.83 14.86 22.62
C LYS A 282 17.02 13.58 23.45
N ALA A 283 16.02 12.69 23.44
CA ALA A 283 16.07 11.44 24.20
C ALA A 283 16.89 10.35 23.49
N GLN A 284 17.09 10.43 22.19
CA GLN A 284 17.85 9.43 21.42
C GLN A 284 19.35 9.56 21.66
N PRO A 285 20.08 8.46 21.99
CA PRO A 285 21.55 8.49 22.10
C PRO A 285 22.24 8.94 20.80
N VAL A 286 21.69 8.53 19.66
CA VAL A 286 22.06 8.98 18.32
C VAL A 286 20.79 9.46 17.61
N PRO A 287 20.63 10.77 17.43
CA PRO A 287 19.43 11.32 16.81
C PRO A 287 19.22 10.80 15.39
N SER A 288 18.01 10.31 15.10
CA SER A 288 17.61 9.81 13.79
C SER A 288 16.70 10.82 13.08
N HIS A 289 16.96 11.09 11.80
CA HIS A 289 16.10 11.96 10.99
C HIS A 289 14.67 11.38 10.92
N PRO A 290 13.62 12.23 11.04
CA PRO A 290 12.20 11.80 11.07
C PRO A 290 11.67 11.32 9.72
N THR A 291 12.47 11.33 8.66
CA THR A 291 12.11 10.83 7.35
C THR A 291 13.32 10.23 6.64
N GLN A 292 13.06 9.50 5.56
CA GLN A 292 14.11 8.94 4.71
C GLN A 292 14.62 10.02 3.76
N LEU A 293 15.83 10.55 4.00
CA LEU A 293 16.47 11.53 3.12
C LEU A 293 17.39 10.83 2.11
N HIS A 294 16.95 10.80 0.86
CA HIS A 294 17.70 10.32 -0.29
C HIS A 294 17.17 10.99 -1.58
N ASN A 295 17.88 10.88 -2.69
CA ASN A 295 17.37 11.33 -3.98
C ASN A 295 16.21 10.43 -4.41
N GLY A 296 15.09 11.06 -4.78
CA GLY A 296 13.86 10.37 -5.16
C GLY A 296 12.76 10.47 -4.12
N ASP A 297 11.86 9.50 -4.12
CA ASP A 297 10.68 9.42 -3.28
C ASP A 297 11.02 9.29 -1.78
N CYS A 298 10.43 10.16 -0.97
CA CYS A 298 10.66 10.23 0.47
C CYS A 298 9.50 9.63 1.26
N ASN A 299 9.77 8.60 2.07
CA ASN A 299 8.79 7.91 2.90
C ASN A 299 8.94 8.27 4.39
N ASN A 300 7.97 7.82 5.21
CA ASN A 300 8.00 7.90 6.66
C ASN A 300 9.18 7.12 7.27
N LYS A 301 9.56 7.46 8.51
CA LYS A 301 10.59 6.73 9.26
C LYS A 301 10.42 6.92 10.78
N GLY A 302 10.36 5.80 11.52
CA GLY A 302 10.37 5.80 12.99
C GLY A 302 9.09 6.33 13.64
N GLY A 303 9.18 6.68 14.91
CA GLY A 303 8.02 7.00 15.75
C GLY A 303 7.38 8.36 15.45
N PHE A 304 8.14 9.35 15.02
CA PHE A 304 7.65 10.63 14.51
C PHE A 304 8.15 10.81 13.08
N SER A 305 7.25 11.02 12.12
CA SER A 305 7.60 10.98 10.70
C SER A 305 6.71 11.89 9.84
N THR A 306 6.79 11.70 8.51
CA THR A 306 5.90 12.37 7.54
C THR A 306 4.45 11.90 7.64
N ASP A 307 4.16 10.77 8.24
CA ASP A 307 2.81 10.30 8.49
C ASP A 307 2.11 11.18 9.53
N HIS A 308 1.03 11.85 9.11
CA HIS A 308 0.23 12.69 10.00
C HIS A 308 -0.82 11.86 10.72
N ILE A 309 -0.36 11.12 11.74
CA ILE A 309 -1.16 10.13 12.47
C ILE A 309 -2.36 10.82 13.14
N GLY A 310 -3.57 10.30 12.91
CA GLY A 310 -4.81 10.75 13.54
C GLY A 310 -5.49 11.95 12.87
N ALA A 311 -4.91 12.52 11.80
CA ALA A 311 -5.42 13.74 11.17
C ALA A 311 -6.46 13.49 10.05
N ASN A 312 -6.82 12.25 9.78
CA ASN A 312 -7.54 11.86 8.55
C ASN A 312 -8.75 10.94 8.77
N TYR A 313 -9.19 10.72 10.02
CA TYR A 313 -10.27 9.76 10.32
C TYR A 313 -11.60 10.09 9.61
N THR A 314 -11.90 11.36 9.43
CA THR A 314 -13.12 11.80 8.75
C THR A 314 -12.98 11.96 7.25
N TRP A 315 -11.76 11.85 6.69
CA TRP A 315 -11.51 12.02 5.26
C TRP A 315 -12.40 11.15 4.36
N PRO A 316 -12.59 9.85 4.63
CA PRO A 316 -13.37 8.99 3.74
C PRO A 316 -14.79 9.50 3.51
N GLU A 317 -15.45 10.03 4.54
CA GLU A 317 -16.85 10.44 4.49
C GLU A 317 -17.04 11.96 4.37
N ALA A 318 -15.95 12.74 4.34
CA ALA A 318 -16.00 14.18 4.23
C ALA A 318 -16.34 14.65 2.81
N GLY A 319 -17.07 15.76 2.72
CA GLY A 319 -17.23 16.49 1.47
C GLY A 319 -15.94 17.24 1.07
N TYR A 320 -15.87 17.70 -0.18
CA TYR A 320 -14.66 18.31 -0.76
C TYR A 320 -14.08 19.47 0.05
N ALA A 321 -14.93 20.39 0.54
CA ALA A 321 -14.46 21.52 1.35
C ALA A 321 -13.86 21.10 2.70
N ALA A 322 -14.36 20.03 3.31
CA ALA A 322 -13.79 19.48 4.55
C ALA A 322 -12.46 18.73 4.26
N ARG A 323 -12.40 17.99 3.16
CA ARG A 323 -11.15 17.37 2.69
C ARG A 323 -10.08 18.41 2.36
N GLU A 324 -10.46 19.58 1.79
CA GLU A 324 -9.52 20.68 1.56
C GLU A 324 -8.87 21.15 2.86
N LYS A 325 -9.64 21.30 3.93
CA LYS A 325 -9.09 21.70 5.24
C LYS A 325 -8.10 20.67 5.76
N MET A 326 -8.42 19.36 5.67
CA MET A 326 -7.53 18.29 6.08
C MET A 326 -6.30 18.21 5.17
N PHE A 327 -6.45 18.44 3.86
CA PHE A 327 -5.35 18.50 2.91
C PHE A 327 -4.36 19.62 3.28
N GLN A 328 -4.86 20.82 3.54
CA GLN A 328 -4.02 21.95 3.97
C GLN A 328 -3.36 21.71 5.33
N ASP A 329 -4.02 20.98 6.24
CA ASP A 329 -3.42 20.58 7.49
C ASP A 329 -2.24 19.60 7.29
N HIS A 330 -2.37 18.62 6.36
CA HIS A 330 -1.27 17.74 5.97
C HIS A 330 -0.12 18.49 5.29
N VAL A 331 -0.43 19.48 4.42
CA VAL A 331 0.59 20.37 3.82
C VAL A 331 1.36 21.12 4.91
N ASN A 332 0.65 21.78 5.83
CA ASN A 332 1.26 22.53 6.92
C ASN A 332 2.08 21.63 7.84
N TYR A 333 1.59 20.43 8.15
CA TYR A 333 2.31 19.47 8.98
C TYR A 333 3.61 19.02 8.32
N GLN A 334 3.57 18.57 7.07
CA GLN A 334 4.75 17.95 6.47
C GLN A 334 5.77 18.99 5.97
N GLN A 335 5.33 20.12 5.40
CA GLN A 335 6.24 21.24 5.10
C GLN A 335 6.87 21.79 6.38
N GLY A 336 6.08 21.95 7.42
CA GLY A 336 6.57 22.42 8.71
C GLY A 336 7.53 21.43 9.38
N LEU A 337 7.34 20.12 9.22
CA LEU A 337 8.28 19.09 9.67
C LEU A 337 9.67 19.26 9.04
N MET A 338 9.70 19.48 7.72
CA MET A 338 10.95 19.69 6.99
C MET A 338 11.59 21.01 7.39
N TRP A 339 10.79 22.07 7.52
CA TRP A 339 11.26 23.39 7.98
C TRP A 339 11.83 23.33 9.41
N PHE A 340 11.10 22.70 10.35
CA PHE A 340 11.55 22.50 11.73
C PHE A 340 12.86 21.73 11.77
N SER A 341 12.93 20.60 11.06
CA SER A 341 14.12 19.74 11.01
C SER A 341 15.35 20.43 10.45
N GLN A 342 15.17 21.44 9.61
CA GLN A 342 16.28 22.21 9.00
C GLN A 342 16.69 23.42 9.84
N ASN A 343 15.73 24.13 10.44
CA ASN A 343 15.94 25.52 10.90
C ASN A 343 15.82 25.71 12.42
N ASP A 344 15.14 24.80 13.15
CA ASP A 344 14.90 25.00 14.57
C ASP A 344 16.18 24.72 15.39
N PRO A 345 16.64 25.67 16.27
CA PRO A 345 17.86 25.50 17.05
C PRO A 345 17.79 24.36 18.07
N ALA A 346 16.59 23.90 18.45
CA ALA A 346 16.42 22.75 19.34
C ALA A 346 16.69 21.40 18.65
N VAL A 347 16.72 21.38 17.32
CA VAL A 347 17.07 20.19 16.53
C VAL A 347 18.58 20.01 16.50
N PRO A 348 19.11 18.80 16.76
CA PRO A 348 20.55 18.53 16.70
C PRO A 348 21.18 18.96 15.36
N GLU A 349 22.38 19.55 15.41
CA GLU A 349 23.08 20.07 14.23
C GLU A 349 23.23 19.05 13.12
N VAL A 350 23.52 17.79 13.47
CA VAL A 350 23.65 16.70 12.48
C VAL A 350 22.35 16.47 11.67
N ILE A 351 21.19 16.66 12.30
CA ILE A 351 19.88 16.55 11.64
C ILE A 351 19.63 17.78 10.76
N ARG A 352 19.90 18.99 11.29
CA ARG A 352 19.74 20.24 10.53
C ARG A 352 20.60 20.25 9.27
N ALA A 353 21.88 19.94 9.41
CA ALA A 353 22.83 19.89 8.29
C ALA A 353 22.41 18.84 7.24
N LYS A 354 21.98 17.65 7.70
CA LYS A 354 21.48 16.61 6.81
C LYS A 354 20.23 17.07 6.06
N THR A 355 19.28 17.74 6.72
CA THR A 355 18.06 18.24 6.09
C THR A 355 18.41 19.33 5.07
N ALA A 356 19.30 20.25 5.41
CA ALA A 356 19.74 21.35 4.52
C ALA A 356 20.44 20.86 3.24
N ALA A 357 21.03 19.67 3.26
CA ALA A 357 21.62 19.05 2.08
C ALA A 357 20.61 18.65 1.01
N PHE A 358 19.32 18.53 1.36
CA PHE A 358 18.24 18.14 0.46
C PHE A 358 17.23 19.26 0.25
N GLY A 359 16.42 19.11 -0.80
CA GLY A 359 15.26 19.94 -1.14
C GLY A 359 14.36 19.20 -2.11
N LEU A 360 13.34 19.88 -2.61
CA LEU A 360 12.44 19.35 -3.63
C LEU A 360 13.19 19.32 -4.99
N ALA A 361 13.02 18.26 -5.76
CA ALA A 361 13.72 18.09 -7.03
C ALA A 361 13.25 19.10 -8.08
N ALA A 362 14.18 19.76 -8.74
CA ALA A 362 13.88 20.70 -9.82
C ALA A 362 13.12 20.01 -10.98
N GLY A 363 12.15 20.74 -11.54
CA GLY A 363 11.35 20.29 -12.69
C GLY A 363 10.19 19.33 -12.35
N GLU A 364 10.04 18.90 -11.09
CA GLU A 364 8.86 18.18 -10.65
C GLU A 364 7.84 19.12 -10.01
N PHE A 365 6.55 18.90 -10.27
CA PHE A 365 5.42 19.66 -9.72
C PHE A 365 5.57 21.19 -9.83
N PRO A 366 5.86 21.74 -11.03
CA PRO A 366 6.18 23.16 -11.18
C PRO A 366 5.02 24.09 -10.77
N GLU A 367 3.77 23.67 -10.98
CA GLU A 367 2.56 24.44 -10.64
C GLU A 367 2.29 24.54 -9.13
N THR A 368 2.94 23.69 -8.32
CA THR A 368 2.81 23.64 -6.85
C THR A 368 4.12 23.96 -6.12
N GLY A 369 5.08 24.55 -6.82
CA GLY A 369 6.37 24.93 -6.24
C GLY A 369 7.27 23.76 -5.88
N GLY A 370 7.15 22.64 -6.59
CA GLY A 370 7.90 21.41 -6.34
C GLY A 370 7.25 20.47 -5.33
N TRP A 371 6.11 20.85 -4.73
CA TRP A 371 5.40 20.00 -3.78
C TRP A 371 4.46 19.03 -4.51
N PRO A 372 4.40 17.74 -4.13
CA PRO A 372 3.49 16.77 -4.75
C PRO A 372 2.03 17.24 -4.70
N HIS A 373 1.33 17.15 -5.81
CA HIS A 373 -0.08 17.53 -5.88
C HIS A 373 -1.02 16.47 -5.28
N GLU A 374 -0.57 15.23 -5.10
CA GLU A 374 -1.38 14.12 -4.59
C GLU A 374 -1.09 13.82 -3.12
N LEU A 375 -2.11 13.84 -2.26
CA LEU A 375 -2.03 13.31 -0.91
C LEU A 375 -2.17 11.79 -0.98
N TYR A 376 -1.29 11.04 -0.33
CA TYR A 376 -1.37 9.59 -0.28
C TYR A 376 -2.53 9.16 0.63
N VAL A 377 -3.71 9.04 0.04
CA VAL A 377 -4.89 8.41 0.66
C VAL A 377 -4.66 6.90 0.62
N ARG A 378 -4.04 6.36 1.67
CA ARG A 378 -3.70 4.94 1.75
C ARG A 378 -4.92 4.05 1.84
N GLU A 379 -6.00 4.57 2.43
CA GLU A 379 -7.24 3.85 2.64
C GLU A 379 -8.39 4.86 2.83
N GLY A 380 -9.45 4.67 2.07
CA GLY A 380 -10.70 5.41 2.21
C GLY A 380 -11.84 4.49 2.62
N ARG A 381 -12.93 4.49 1.84
CA ARG A 381 -13.99 3.49 1.93
C ARG A 381 -13.50 2.18 1.31
N ARG A 382 -13.98 1.06 1.82
CA ARG A 382 -13.84 -0.28 1.20
C ARG A 382 -15.24 -0.86 0.99
N MET A 383 -15.55 -1.26 -0.25
CA MET A 383 -16.84 -1.84 -0.60
C MET A 383 -17.17 -3.09 0.23
N ILE A 384 -18.45 -3.34 0.48
CA ILE A 384 -18.96 -4.60 1.01
C ILE A 384 -19.79 -5.27 -0.08
N SER A 385 -19.19 -6.22 -0.80
CA SER A 385 -19.84 -7.03 -1.82
C SER A 385 -20.21 -8.43 -1.32
N ASP A 386 -20.59 -9.31 -2.24
CA ASP A 386 -20.84 -10.73 -1.92
C ASP A 386 -19.56 -11.52 -1.67
N TYR A 387 -18.39 -10.94 -1.97
CA TYR A 387 -17.08 -11.51 -1.70
C TYR A 387 -16.17 -10.43 -1.10
N VAL A 388 -15.72 -10.65 0.13
CA VAL A 388 -14.76 -9.79 0.81
C VAL A 388 -13.39 -10.47 0.81
N MET A 389 -12.37 -9.81 0.26
CA MET A 389 -10.97 -10.25 0.37
C MET A 389 -10.51 -10.10 1.82
N THR A 390 -9.87 -11.11 2.37
CA THR A 390 -9.44 -11.17 3.78
C THR A 390 -7.98 -11.59 3.91
N GLN A 391 -7.46 -11.62 5.13
CA GLN A 391 -6.14 -12.20 5.44
C GLN A 391 -6.01 -13.64 4.91
N ALA A 392 -7.09 -14.40 4.83
CA ALA A 392 -7.05 -15.79 4.40
C ALA A 392 -6.64 -15.96 2.94
N GLU A 393 -7.12 -15.08 2.03
CA GLU A 393 -6.69 -15.04 0.64
C GLU A 393 -5.24 -14.56 0.53
N CYS A 394 -4.87 -13.49 1.24
CA CYS A 394 -3.50 -12.95 1.23
C CYS A 394 -2.47 -14.00 1.68
N THR A 395 -2.83 -14.84 2.64
CA THR A 395 -1.97 -15.92 3.14
C THR A 395 -2.14 -17.25 2.40
N SER A 396 -2.92 -17.27 1.31
CA SER A 396 -3.22 -18.47 0.51
C SER A 396 -3.87 -19.62 1.31
N ARG A 397 -4.53 -19.30 2.42
CA ARG A 397 -5.34 -20.25 3.20
C ARG A 397 -6.73 -20.45 2.62
N LYS A 398 -7.19 -19.52 1.76
CA LYS A 398 -8.46 -19.62 1.03
C LYS A 398 -8.21 -19.43 -0.45
N THR A 399 -8.81 -20.31 -1.26
CA THR A 399 -8.72 -20.28 -2.72
C THR A 399 -9.73 -19.28 -3.29
N VAL A 400 -9.31 -18.54 -4.31
CA VAL A 400 -10.16 -17.65 -5.11
C VAL A 400 -10.53 -18.38 -6.39
N GLU A 401 -11.81 -18.55 -6.68
CA GLU A 401 -12.32 -19.31 -7.82
C GLU A 401 -12.42 -18.46 -9.09
N ASP A 402 -12.51 -17.15 -8.95
CA ASP A 402 -12.75 -16.16 -10.01
C ASP A 402 -11.63 -15.08 -10.08
N PRO A 403 -10.34 -15.50 -10.21
CA PRO A 403 -9.23 -14.56 -10.20
C PRO A 403 -9.22 -13.63 -11.41
N VAL A 404 -9.03 -12.33 -11.16
CA VAL A 404 -8.90 -11.30 -12.21
C VAL A 404 -7.55 -10.61 -12.22
N GLY A 405 -6.65 -11.02 -11.36
CA GLY A 405 -5.28 -10.53 -11.24
C GLY A 405 -4.63 -11.05 -9.98
N LEU A 406 -3.35 -10.75 -9.78
CA LEU A 406 -2.59 -11.11 -8.60
C LEU A 406 -2.18 -9.88 -7.80
N ALA A 407 -2.17 -10.02 -6.47
CA ALA A 407 -1.46 -9.13 -5.54
C ALA A 407 -0.32 -9.92 -4.87
N ALA A 408 0.72 -9.22 -4.42
CA ALA A 408 1.92 -9.89 -3.91
C ALA A 408 2.68 -9.07 -2.87
N TYR A 409 2.14 -7.93 -2.44
CA TYR A 409 2.81 -7.08 -1.47
C TYR A 409 2.51 -7.53 -0.04
N THR A 410 3.37 -7.13 0.88
CA THR A 410 3.16 -7.26 2.33
C THR A 410 1.79 -6.71 2.73
N MET A 411 1.10 -7.37 3.64
CA MET A 411 -0.05 -6.77 4.34
C MET A 411 0.49 -5.63 5.18
N ASP A 412 0.34 -4.41 4.66
CA ASP A 412 0.98 -3.18 5.14
C ASP A 412 -0.07 -2.16 5.57
N SER A 413 -0.12 -1.90 6.88
CA SER A 413 -0.88 -0.82 7.47
C SER A 413 0.07 0.14 8.16
N HIS A 414 -0.11 1.43 7.94
CA HIS A 414 0.58 2.47 8.69
C HIS A 414 -0.12 2.75 10.02
N ASN A 415 0.59 3.42 10.94
CA ASN A 415 0.03 3.77 12.24
C ASN A 415 -1.30 4.52 12.10
N CYS A 416 -2.29 4.12 12.91
CA CYS A 416 -3.61 4.73 12.93
C CYS A 416 -3.74 5.77 14.05
N GLN A 417 -3.09 5.54 15.20
CA GLN A 417 -3.13 6.48 16.33
C GLN A 417 -1.79 6.56 17.05
N ARG A 418 -1.64 7.65 17.82
CA ARG A 418 -0.54 7.83 18.77
C ARG A 418 -1.15 8.04 20.13
N VAL A 419 -0.77 7.21 21.10
CA VAL A 419 -1.43 7.09 22.41
C VAL A 419 -0.42 7.07 23.54
N VAL A 420 -0.91 7.12 24.77
CA VAL A 420 -0.09 6.94 25.99
C VAL A 420 -0.31 5.52 26.50
N ILE A 421 0.77 4.76 26.65
CA ILE A 421 0.79 3.42 27.28
C ILE A 421 1.90 3.42 28.32
N ASP A 422 1.57 3.03 29.55
CA ASP A 422 2.50 2.97 30.69
C ASP A 422 3.30 4.29 30.89
N GLY A 423 2.64 5.44 30.66
CA GLY A 423 3.21 6.75 30.84
C GLY A 423 4.15 7.24 29.73
N VAL A 424 4.29 6.49 28.63
CA VAL A 424 5.10 6.86 27.47
C VAL A 424 4.30 6.90 26.18
N VAL A 425 4.82 7.62 25.20
CA VAL A 425 4.21 7.72 23.86
C VAL A 425 4.43 6.44 23.07
N ARG A 426 3.36 5.94 22.45
CA ARG A 426 3.39 4.80 21.53
C ARG A 426 2.56 5.09 20.29
N ASN A 427 3.04 4.68 19.14
CA ASN A 427 2.22 4.56 17.93
C ASN A 427 1.53 3.20 17.91
N GLU A 428 0.36 3.14 17.29
CA GLU A 428 -0.46 1.93 17.17
C GLU A 428 -1.05 1.84 15.76
N GLY A 429 -1.17 0.61 15.23
CA GLY A 429 -1.81 0.30 13.95
C GLY A 429 -0.85 -0.10 12.83
N ASP A 430 0.47 0.00 13.03
CA ASP A 430 1.45 -0.46 12.06
C ASP A 430 1.42 -1.99 11.96
N VAL A 431 1.31 -2.51 10.74
CA VAL A 431 1.39 -3.94 10.43
C VAL A 431 2.21 -4.12 9.16
N GLN A 432 3.23 -4.97 9.20
CA GLN A 432 4.06 -5.28 8.04
C GLN A 432 4.32 -6.78 7.99
N ILE A 433 3.35 -7.54 7.45
CA ILE A 433 3.41 -9.00 7.39
C ILE A 433 3.39 -9.47 5.95
N GLY A 434 4.47 -10.13 5.54
CA GLY A 434 4.66 -10.63 4.19
C GLY A 434 3.63 -11.70 3.81
N VAL A 435 3.32 -11.77 2.51
CA VAL A 435 2.50 -12.84 1.94
C VAL A 435 3.38 -13.99 1.44
N PRO A 436 2.96 -15.27 1.58
CA PRO A 436 3.81 -16.42 1.24
C PRO A 436 4.06 -16.58 -0.26
N ARG A 437 3.21 -16.01 -1.10
CA ARG A 437 3.30 -15.99 -2.56
C ARG A 437 2.33 -14.96 -3.13
N PRO A 438 2.47 -14.59 -4.42
CA PRO A 438 1.41 -13.88 -5.11
C PRO A 438 0.08 -14.63 -4.97
N TYR A 439 -0.98 -13.91 -4.65
CA TYR A 439 -2.29 -14.47 -4.43
C TYR A 439 -3.33 -13.79 -5.34
N PRO A 440 -4.37 -14.53 -5.77
CA PRO A 440 -5.36 -14.01 -6.68
C PRO A 440 -6.37 -13.07 -6.00
N VAL A 441 -6.84 -12.06 -6.74
CA VAL A 441 -7.93 -11.16 -6.35
C VAL A 441 -9.20 -11.57 -7.10
N SER A 442 -10.31 -11.69 -6.36
CA SER A 442 -11.60 -12.16 -6.89
C SER A 442 -12.29 -11.10 -7.74
N TYR A 443 -12.93 -11.53 -8.85
CA TYR A 443 -13.86 -10.71 -9.63
C TYR A 443 -14.97 -10.12 -8.78
N ARG A 444 -15.57 -10.94 -7.91
CA ARG A 444 -16.66 -10.54 -7.03
C ARG A 444 -16.26 -9.45 -6.03
N SER A 445 -14.97 -9.26 -5.80
CA SER A 445 -14.50 -8.17 -4.90
C SER A 445 -14.47 -6.79 -5.57
N ILE A 446 -14.55 -6.72 -6.91
CA ILE A 446 -14.55 -5.46 -7.67
C ILE A 446 -15.92 -5.06 -8.22
N VAL A 447 -16.97 -5.83 -7.94
CA VAL A 447 -18.35 -5.52 -8.29
C VAL A 447 -19.23 -5.44 -7.03
N PRO A 448 -20.18 -4.48 -6.93
CA PRO A 448 -21.11 -4.39 -5.81
C PRO A 448 -22.13 -5.54 -5.85
N LYS A 449 -22.90 -5.69 -4.78
CA LYS A 449 -24.08 -6.55 -4.79
C LYS A 449 -25.04 -6.11 -5.90
N GLU A 450 -25.56 -7.04 -6.72
CA GLU A 450 -26.46 -6.72 -7.83
C GLU A 450 -27.71 -5.96 -7.36
N SER A 451 -28.20 -6.29 -6.15
CA SER A 451 -29.33 -5.60 -5.51
C SER A 451 -29.06 -4.14 -5.17
N GLN A 452 -27.80 -3.70 -5.11
CA GLN A 452 -27.42 -2.33 -4.83
C GLN A 452 -27.08 -1.53 -6.08
N CYS A 453 -26.25 -2.12 -6.96
CA CYS A 453 -25.87 -1.47 -8.21
C CYS A 453 -25.49 -2.49 -9.29
N SER A 454 -26.18 -2.46 -10.42
CA SER A 454 -26.05 -3.47 -11.49
C SER A 454 -25.07 -3.08 -12.62
N ASN A 455 -24.53 -1.86 -12.62
CA ASN A 455 -23.67 -1.34 -13.68
C ASN A 455 -22.47 -0.51 -13.19
N LEU A 456 -21.90 -0.90 -12.02
CA LEU A 456 -20.74 -0.24 -11.42
C LEU A 456 -19.61 -1.24 -11.18
N PHE A 457 -18.36 -0.83 -11.48
CA PHE A 457 -17.13 -1.47 -11.03
C PHE A 457 -16.40 -0.59 -9.99
N VAL A 458 -15.70 -1.22 -9.04
CA VAL A 458 -14.97 -0.54 -7.98
C VAL A 458 -13.58 -1.18 -7.80
N PRO A 459 -12.63 -0.97 -8.73
CA PRO A 459 -11.33 -1.63 -8.70
C PRO A 459 -10.34 -1.08 -7.64
N VAL A 460 -10.57 0.14 -7.11
CA VAL A 460 -9.68 0.79 -6.13
C VAL A 460 -10.22 0.60 -4.71
N CYS A 461 -11.41 1.09 -4.42
CA CYS A 461 -12.10 0.90 -3.13
C CYS A 461 -12.81 -0.46 -3.07
N LEU A 462 -12.16 -1.53 -3.52
CA LEU A 462 -12.74 -2.86 -3.67
C LEU A 462 -13.16 -3.47 -2.33
N SER A 463 -13.93 -4.56 -2.42
CA SER A 463 -14.42 -5.28 -1.25
C SER A 463 -13.30 -6.09 -0.58
N SER A 464 -12.80 -5.57 0.53
CA SER A 464 -11.72 -6.19 1.31
C SER A 464 -11.75 -5.70 2.76
N THR A 465 -11.17 -6.49 3.68
CA THR A 465 -10.88 -6.04 5.04
C THR A 465 -9.74 -5.03 5.03
N HIS A 466 -9.59 -4.25 6.12
CA HIS A 466 -8.50 -3.32 6.29
C HIS A 466 -7.12 -3.95 6.04
N ILE A 467 -6.88 -5.13 6.63
CA ILE A 467 -5.55 -5.75 6.52
C ILE A 467 -5.29 -6.36 5.14
N ALA A 468 -6.30 -6.95 4.50
CA ALA A 468 -6.17 -7.42 3.12
C ALA A 468 -5.98 -6.27 2.14
N TYR A 469 -6.69 -5.15 2.36
CA TYR A 469 -6.50 -3.94 1.58
C TYR A 469 -5.07 -3.42 1.67
N GLY A 470 -4.42 -3.52 2.83
CA GLY A 470 -3.00 -3.16 3.02
C GLY A 470 -2.04 -3.83 2.04
N SER A 471 -2.37 -5.03 1.55
CA SER A 471 -1.61 -5.73 0.51
C SER A 471 -2.08 -5.45 -0.92
N ILE A 472 -3.39 -5.20 -1.11
CA ILE A 472 -3.99 -5.04 -2.43
C ILE A 472 -3.83 -3.60 -2.96
N ARG A 473 -3.79 -2.58 -2.09
CA ARG A 473 -3.80 -1.15 -2.41
C ARG A 473 -2.56 -0.62 -3.15
N MET A 474 -1.79 -1.49 -3.76
CA MET A 474 -0.59 -1.12 -4.51
C MET A 474 -0.96 -0.66 -5.93
N GLU A 475 -0.32 0.42 -6.39
CA GLU A 475 -0.62 1.05 -7.69
C GLU A 475 -0.63 0.07 -8.88
N PRO A 476 0.33 -0.89 -9.00
CA PRO A 476 0.25 -1.88 -10.08
C PRO A 476 -0.94 -2.83 -9.95
N VAL A 477 -1.38 -3.15 -8.73
CA VAL A 477 -2.58 -3.97 -8.50
C VAL A 477 -3.82 -3.20 -8.92
N PHE A 478 -3.91 -1.91 -8.64
CA PHE A 478 -5.01 -1.07 -9.14
C PHE A 478 -5.05 -1.01 -10.67
N MET A 479 -3.89 -0.95 -11.35
CA MET A 479 -3.85 -1.05 -12.83
C MET A 479 -4.39 -2.39 -13.32
N ILE A 480 -4.01 -3.49 -12.67
CA ILE A 480 -4.48 -4.86 -12.98
C ILE A 480 -6.01 -4.94 -12.83
N LEU A 481 -6.54 -4.49 -11.70
CA LEU A 481 -7.98 -4.52 -11.42
C LEU A 481 -8.76 -3.55 -12.31
N GLY A 482 -8.17 -2.41 -12.66
CA GLY A 482 -8.72 -1.46 -13.63
C GLY A 482 -8.83 -2.06 -15.02
N GLN A 483 -7.78 -2.72 -15.52
CA GLN A 483 -7.82 -3.44 -16.78
C GLN A 483 -8.93 -4.53 -16.79
N SER A 484 -9.03 -5.28 -15.71
CA SER A 484 -10.06 -6.33 -15.57
C SER A 484 -11.46 -5.74 -15.54
N SER A 485 -11.66 -4.61 -14.86
CA SER A 485 -12.93 -3.86 -14.82
C SER A 485 -13.31 -3.34 -16.22
N GLY A 486 -12.36 -2.76 -16.96
CA GLY A 486 -12.59 -2.26 -18.33
C GLY A 486 -12.94 -3.39 -19.29
N THR A 487 -12.25 -4.54 -19.18
CA THR A 487 -12.54 -5.74 -19.98
C THR A 487 -13.95 -6.26 -19.70
N ALA A 488 -14.29 -6.46 -18.44
CA ALA A 488 -15.60 -6.96 -18.04
C ALA A 488 -16.74 -5.98 -18.37
N ALA A 489 -16.49 -4.66 -18.25
CA ALA A 489 -17.44 -3.63 -18.63
C ALA A 489 -17.80 -3.68 -20.11
N ALA A 490 -16.80 -3.84 -20.99
CA ALA A 490 -17.04 -3.99 -22.42
C ALA A 490 -17.84 -5.25 -22.74
N MET A 491 -17.51 -6.38 -22.10
CA MET A 491 -18.23 -7.65 -22.26
C MET A 491 -19.67 -7.58 -21.76
N ALA A 492 -19.92 -6.91 -20.63
CA ALA A 492 -21.26 -6.73 -20.08
C ALA A 492 -22.15 -5.90 -21.02
N ILE A 493 -21.60 -4.84 -21.65
CA ILE A 493 -22.31 -4.04 -22.64
C ILE A 493 -22.69 -4.88 -23.86
N ASP A 494 -21.75 -5.67 -24.39
CA ASP A 494 -21.98 -6.49 -25.58
C ASP A 494 -23.05 -7.58 -25.35
N ALA A 495 -23.01 -8.17 -24.15
CA ALA A 495 -23.99 -9.16 -23.73
C ALA A 495 -25.31 -8.55 -23.21
N LYS A 496 -25.40 -7.25 -22.99
CA LYS A 496 -26.56 -6.52 -22.40
C LYS A 496 -26.98 -7.09 -21.02
N ILE A 497 -26.02 -7.35 -20.17
CA ILE A 497 -26.19 -7.93 -18.82
C ILE A 497 -25.68 -7.01 -17.72
N SER A 498 -26.05 -7.28 -16.47
CA SER A 498 -25.44 -6.65 -15.31
C SER A 498 -23.98 -7.08 -15.16
N VAL A 499 -23.16 -6.23 -14.51
CA VAL A 499 -21.73 -6.49 -14.33
C VAL A 499 -21.46 -7.74 -13.49
N GLN A 500 -22.37 -8.13 -12.62
CA GLN A 500 -22.27 -9.34 -11.79
C GLN A 500 -22.48 -10.64 -12.59
N ARG A 501 -23.07 -10.55 -13.80
CA ARG A 501 -23.41 -11.71 -14.63
C ARG A 501 -22.45 -11.94 -15.81
N VAL A 502 -21.30 -11.27 -15.80
CA VAL A 502 -20.25 -11.50 -16.81
C VAL A 502 -19.80 -12.96 -16.75
N ASP A 503 -19.76 -13.62 -17.90
CA ASP A 503 -19.22 -14.98 -18.02
C ASP A 503 -17.73 -14.98 -17.67
N TYR A 504 -17.43 -15.52 -16.48
CA TYR A 504 -16.08 -15.52 -15.96
C TYR A 504 -15.12 -16.35 -16.82
N ALA A 505 -15.56 -17.45 -17.43
CA ALA A 505 -14.68 -18.26 -18.27
C ALA A 505 -14.17 -17.45 -19.48
N ARG A 506 -15.08 -16.73 -20.14
CA ARG A 506 -14.74 -15.83 -21.24
C ARG A 506 -13.89 -14.63 -20.80
N LEU A 507 -14.22 -14.06 -19.62
CA LEU A 507 -13.42 -12.98 -19.04
C LEU A 507 -11.98 -13.46 -18.79
N ARG A 508 -11.83 -14.62 -18.17
CA ARG A 508 -10.53 -15.24 -17.89
C ARG A 508 -9.70 -15.44 -19.16
N GLU A 509 -10.29 -16.01 -20.20
CA GLU A 509 -9.63 -16.19 -21.51
C GLU A 509 -9.14 -14.86 -22.08
N ARG A 510 -9.99 -13.83 -22.02
CA ARG A 510 -9.63 -12.51 -22.52
C ARG A 510 -8.51 -11.85 -21.71
N LEU A 511 -8.55 -11.94 -20.39
CA LEU A 511 -7.48 -11.39 -19.53
C LEU A 511 -6.13 -12.05 -19.82
N ILE A 512 -6.10 -13.37 -20.00
CA ILE A 512 -4.88 -14.10 -20.38
C ILE A 512 -4.40 -13.68 -21.77
N ALA A 513 -5.31 -13.53 -22.76
CA ALA A 513 -4.96 -13.05 -24.09
C ALA A 513 -4.36 -11.63 -24.06
N ASP A 514 -4.84 -10.77 -23.16
CA ASP A 514 -4.31 -9.44 -22.89
C ASP A 514 -3.06 -9.45 -21.97
N LYS A 515 -2.44 -10.64 -21.76
CA LYS A 515 -1.20 -10.86 -21.01
C LYS A 515 -1.29 -10.55 -19.51
N GLN A 516 -2.49 -10.58 -18.94
CA GLN A 516 -2.68 -10.45 -17.50
C GLN A 516 -2.25 -11.75 -16.79
N VAL A 517 -1.57 -11.61 -15.63
CA VAL A 517 -1.21 -12.76 -14.79
C VAL A 517 -2.30 -12.94 -13.75
N ILE A 518 -3.02 -14.06 -13.81
CA ILE A 518 -4.18 -14.36 -12.94
C ILE A 518 -4.00 -15.63 -12.10
N THR A 519 -2.96 -16.41 -12.37
CA THR A 519 -2.57 -17.60 -11.60
C THR A 519 -1.09 -17.54 -11.25
N TRP A 520 -0.68 -18.21 -10.19
CA TRP A 520 0.71 -18.29 -9.75
C TRP A 520 1.16 -19.74 -9.60
N ASP A 521 2.11 -20.16 -10.43
CA ASP A 521 2.72 -21.49 -10.41
C ASP A 521 4.18 -21.46 -9.90
N GLY A 522 4.63 -20.26 -9.51
CA GLY A 522 5.99 -20.04 -9.04
C GLY A 522 6.22 -20.47 -7.58
N PRO A 523 7.46 -20.37 -7.10
CA PRO A 523 7.82 -20.73 -5.73
C PRO A 523 7.11 -19.80 -4.71
N LEU A 524 7.09 -20.24 -3.45
CA LEU A 524 6.72 -19.39 -2.32
C LEU A 524 7.69 -18.20 -2.25
N LEU A 525 7.17 -17.01 -1.92
CA LEU A 525 8.00 -15.86 -1.59
C LEU A 525 8.73 -16.14 -0.27
N ALA A 526 9.95 -15.62 -0.14
CA ALA A 526 10.57 -15.54 1.17
C ALA A 526 9.75 -14.57 2.03
N THR A 527 9.03 -15.07 3.00
CA THR A 527 8.27 -14.23 3.92
C THR A 527 9.23 -13.57 4.91
N THR A 528 9.42 -12.27 4.78
CA THR A 528 10.06 -11.47 5.82
C THR A 528 9.02 -11.23 6.92
N HIS A 529 9.28 -11.75 8.12
CA HIS A 529 8.56 -11.47 9.38
C HIS A 529 7.08 -11.87 9.45
N ASP A 530 6.78 -13.18 9.47
CA ASP A 530 5.56 -13.66 10.09
C ASP A 530 5.83 -14.03 11.55
N ASP A 531 5.63 -13.10 12.46
CA ASP A 531 5.62 -13.37 13.90
C ASP A 531 4.25 -13.90 14.40
N SER A 532 3.26 -14.01 13.52
CA SER A 532 1.92 -14.53 13.82
C SER A 532 1.84 -16.05 13.64
N GLY A 533 2.64 -16.82 14.36
CA GLY A 533 2.40 -18.25 14.50
C GLY A 533 1.19 -18.54 15.41
N PRO A 534 0.68 -19.78 15.43
CA PRO A 534 -0.38 -20.19 16.35
C PRO A 534 -0.09 -19.74 17.79
N ALA A 535 -1.13 -19.41 18.55
CA ALA A 535 -1.01 -18.91 19.92
C ALA A 535 -0.32 -19.90 20.88
N ASP A 536 -0.30 -21.18 20.53
CA ASP A 536 0.29 -22.30 21.29
C ASP A 536 1.73 -22.67 20.81
N ARG A 537 2.34 -21.83 19.98
CA ARG A 537 3.74 -22.01 19.54
C ARG A 537 4.74 -21.84 20.69
N ILE A 538 5.78 -22.61 20.67
CA ILE A 538 6.94 -22.46 21.53
C ILE A 538 8.11 -21.94 20.67
N GLU A 539 8.68 -20.81 21.05
CA GLU A 539 9.75 -20.15 20.32
C GLU A 539 10.99 -19.99 21.20
N VAL A 540 12.17 -20.28 20.64
CA VAL A 540 13.46 -20.05 21.27
C VAL A 540 14.30 -19.18 20.35
N ALA A 541 14.57 -17.95 20.77
CA ALA A 541 15.47 -17.03 20.06
C ALA A 541 16.93 -17.35 20.33
N HIS A 542 17.84 -16.90 19.45
CA HIS A 542 19.29 -17.12 19.61
C HIS A 542 19.83 -16.62 20.96
N ALA A 543 19.25 -15.54 21.52
CA ALA A 543 19.65 -15.03 22.83
C ALA A 543 19.44 -16.01 23.99
N ALA A 544 18.52 -17.00 23.85
CA ALA A 544 18.26 -18.07 24.82
C ALA A 544 18.92 -19.40 24.42
N ALA A 545 19.65 -19.44 23.31
CA ALA A 545 20.28 -20.65 22.79
C ALA A 545 21.67 -20.88 23.38
N LYS A 546 22.10 -22.15 23.42
CA LYS A 546 23.50 -22.49 23.77
C LYS A 546 24.42 -22.26 22.59
N ILE A 547 25.32 -21.30 22.70
CA ILE A 547 26.25 -20.92 21.65
C ILE A 547 27.62 -21.59 21.87
N THR A 548 28.16 -22.21 20.83
CA THR A 548 29.52 -22.79 20.81
C THR A 548 30.34 -22.11 19.72
N GLY A 549 31.56 -21.71 20.04
CA GLY A 549 32.44 -20.97 19.14
C GLY A 549 32.11 -19.47 19.07
N LYS A 550 32.90 -18.72 18.27
CA LYS A 550 32.73 -17.26 18.14
C LYS A 550 31.75 -16.92 17.02
N TRP A 551 30.56 -16.52 17.40
CA TRP A 551 29.55 -15.97 16.50
C TRP A 551 29.54 -14.44 16.58
N THR A 552 29.10 -13.78 15.54
CA THR A 552 28.94 -12.31 15.48
C THR A 552 27.44 -11.99 15.43
N GLU A 553 27.01 -11.10 16.30
CA GLU A 553 25.65 -10.59 16.27
C GLU A 553 25.52 -9.53 15.17
N SER A 554 24.47 -9.66 14.34
CA SER A 554 24.22 -8.73 13.24
C SER A 554 23.68 -7.40 13.76
N THR A 555 24.30 -6.30 13.33
CA THR A 555 23.85 -4.94 13.64
C THR A 555 22.55 -4.56 12.89
N LEU A 556 22.11 -5.39 11.94
CA LEU A 556 20.97 -5.09 11.05
C LEU A 556 19.71 -5.91 11.34
N GLY A 557 19.72 -6.86 12.31
CA GLY A 557 18.56 -7.71 12.43
C GLY A 557 18.48 -8.71 13.57
N GLY A 558 19.25 -8.61 14.65
CA GLY A 558 19.07 -9.46 15.83
C GLY A 558 19.23 -10.96 15.56
N TYR A 559 20.20 -11.37 14.76
CA TYR A 559 20.58 -12.76 14.51
C TYR A 559 22.09 -12.95 14.63
N LEU A 560 22.54 -14.19 14.85
CA LEU A 560 23.94 -14.57 14.84
C LEU A 560 24.37 -15.02 13.45
N HIS A 561 25.63 -14.67 13.05
CA HIS A 561 26.27 -15.25 11.89
C HIS A 561 27.68 -15.76 12.22
N ASP A 562 28.12 -16.81 11.52
CA ASP A 562 29.41 -17.46 11.77
C ASP A 562 30.62 -16.71 11.18
N GLY A 563 30.38 -15.62 10.44
CA GLY A 563 31.42 -14.85 9.75
C GLY A 563 32.06 -15.57 8.57
N ASP A 564 31.48 -16.69 8.11
CA ASP A 564 32.04 -17.59 7.07
C ASP A 564 33.44 -18.10 7.43
N ALA A 565 33.70 -18.27 8.73
CA ALA A 565 35.00 -18.62 9.28
C ALA A 565 34.91 -19.78 10.26
N ASP A 566 36.07 -20.42 10.55
CA ASP A 566 36.23 -21.48 11.54
C ASP A 566 35.24 -22.65 11.33
N LYS A 567 35.14 -23.12 10.10
CA LYS A 567 34.19 -24.17 9.70
C LYS A 567 34.37 -25.46 10.52
N GLY A 568 33.25 -25.93 11.06
CA GLY A 568 33.21 -27.14 11.91
C GLY A 568 33.39 -26.88 13.40
N THR A 569 33.69 -25.64 13.83
CA THR A 569 33.93 -25.31 15.25
C THR A 569 32.80 -24.54 15.89
N LYS A 570 31.78 -24.12 15.13
CA LYS A 570 30.72 -23.27 15.61
C LYS A 570 29.36 -23.95 15.51
N SER A 571 28.54 -23.82 16.59
CA SER A 571 27.17 -24.29 16.59
C SER A 571 26.27 -23.46 17.52
N VAL A 572 24.96 -23.46 17.25
CA VAL A 572 23.92 -22.84 18.10
C VAL A 572 22.84 -23.88 18.34
N ALA A 573 22.60 -24.22 19.62
CA ALA A 573 21.61 -25.22 20.03
C ALA A 573 20.42 -24.54 20.75
N PHE A 574 19.23 -24.75 20.22
CA PHE A 574 17.96 -24.26 20.71
C PHE A 574 17.24 -25.39 21.45
N THR A 575 16.84 -25.15 22.69
CA THR A 575 16.15 -26.14 23.53
C THR A 575 14.80 -25.57 23.98
N PRO A 576 13.66 -26.06 23.48
CA PRO A 576 12.34 -25.60 23.93
C PRO A 576 11.95 -26.22 25.27
N THR A 577 10.99 -25.60 25.97
CA THR A 577 10.22 -26.24 27.02
C THR A 577 8.83 -26.56 26.45
N LEU A 578 8.61 -27.80 26.05
CA LEU A 578 7.34 -28.23 25.44
C LEU A 578 6.29 -28.53 26.49
N PRO A 579 5.05 -28.05 26.34
CA PRO A 579 3.99 -28.21 27.37
C PRO A 579 3.39 -29.62 27.40
N ALA A 580 3.44 -30.37 26.30
CA ALA A 580 2.82 -31.68 26.17
C ALA A 580 3.57 -32.60 25.20
N ASP A 581 3.37 -33.89 25.33
CA ASP A 581 3.75 -34.88 24.32
C ASP A 581 2.92 -34.65 23.06
N GLY A 582 3.53 -34.71 21.88
CA GLY A 582 2.79 -34.53 20.63
C GLY A 582 3.65 -34.51 19.38
N THR A 583 2.98 -34.39 18.26
CA THR A 583 3.63 -34.10 16.97
C THR A 583 3.72 -32.58 16.81
N TYR A 584 4.91 -32.09 16.49
CA TYR A 584 5.16 -30.67 16.27
C TYR A 584 5.80 -30.45 14.90
N ASP A 585 5.39 -29.37 14.26
CA ASP A 585 6.08 -28.79 13.13
C ASP A 585 7.23 -27.92 13.66
N VAL A 586 8.43 -28.12 13.13
CA VAL A 586 9.63 -27.37 13.53
C VAL A 586 9.96 -26.37 12.43
N TYR A 587 10.06 -25.10 12.81
CA TYR A 587 10.44 -23.99 11.93
C TYR A 587 11.76 -23.40 12.38
N LEU A 588 12.62 -23.09 11.38
CA LEU A 588 13.85 -22.36 11.57
C LEU A 588 13.73 -20.99 10.92
N LYS A 589 14.23 -19.94 11.59
CA LYS A 589 14.24 -18.57 11.09
C LYS A 589 15.64 -18.15 10.66
N TRP A 590 15.73 -17.49 9.50
CA TRP A 590 16.95 -16.82 9.03
C TRP A 590 16.64 -15.72 8.02
N THR A 591 17.64 -14.83 7.78
CA THR A 591 17.61 -13.84 6.69
C THR A 591 18.26 -14.42 5.45
N GLN A 592 17.50 -14.47 4.33
CA GLN A 592 18.00 -14.91 3.02
C GLN A 592 19.05 -13.92 2.49
N ASN A 593 20.13 -14.46 1.92
CA ASN A 593 21.09 -13.67 1.14
C ASN A 593 21.92 -14.61 0.26
N GLN A 594 22.47 -14.11 -0.84
CA GLN A 594 23.31 -14.89 -1.77
C GLN A 594 24.65 -15.36 -1.15
N ASN A 595 25.12 -14.71 -0.08
CA ASN A 595 26.32 -15.11 0.63
C ASN A 595 26.08 -16.19 1.71
N ARG A 596 24.83 -16.68 1.88
CA ARG A 596 24.52 -17.74 2.84
C ARG A 596 24.98 -19.09 2.34
N ALA A 597 25.12 -20.06 3.26
CA ALA A 597 25.43 -21.44 2.91
C ALA A 597 24.20 -22.16 2.33
N THR A 598 24.45 -23.06 1.36
CA THR A 598 23.40 -23.90 0.75
C THR A 598 23.28 -25.26 1.43
N ASN A 599 24.20 -25.62 2.30
CA ASN A 599 24.40 -26.99 2.81
C ASN A 599 24.56 -27.04 4.34
N ILE A 600 23.74 -26.27 5.07
CA ILE A 600 23.87 -26.15 6.52
C ILE A 600 23.34 -27.40 7.21
N PRO A 601 24.16 -28.14 8.01
CA PRO A 601 23.67 -29.26 8.79
C PRO A 601 22.92 -28.79 10.02
N VAL A 602 21.66 -29.27 10.15
CA VAL A 602 20.76 -29.01 11.28
C VAL A 602 20.38 -30.34 11.90
N GLU A 603 20.82 -30.58 13.14
CA GLU A 603 20.46 -31.76 13.94
C GLU A 603 19.20 -31.46 14.75
N ILE A 604 18.19 -32.34 14.67
CA ILE A 604 16.97 -32.30 15.46
C ILE A 604 16.95 -33.52 16.38
N VAL A 605 16.77 -33.30 17.68
CA VAL A 605 16.55 -34.35 18.69
C VAL A 605 15.07 -34.40 19.01
N SER A 606 14.43 -35.50 18.70
CA SER A 606 13.00 -35.76 18.88
C SER A 606 12.73 -37.02 19.73
N ALA A 607 11.49 -37.38 19.96
CA ALA A 607 11.13 -38.64 20.62
C ALA A 607 11.52 -39.87 19.78
N ASP A 608 11.62 -39.74 18.48
CA ASP A 608 12.02 -40.79 17.54
C ASP A 608 13.54 -40.87 17.36
N GLY A 609 14.33 -40.08 18.11
CA GLY A 609 15.78 -40.04 18.07
C GLY A 609 16.35 -38.79 17.38
N LYS A 610 17.60 -38.92 16.91
CA LYS A 610 18.33 -37.82 16.23
C LYS A 610 18.17 -37.92 14.73
N GLN A 611 17.85 -36.77 14.11
CA GLN A 611 17.79 -36.61 12.66
C GLN A 611 18.67 -35.42 12.24
N THR A 612 19.45 -35.57 11.18
CA THR A 612 20.15 -34.43 10.56
C THR A 612 19.54 -34.12 9.21
N ILE A 613 19.21 -32.87 8.98
CA ILE A 613 18.72 -32.34 7.71
C ILE A 613 19.66 -31.27 7.17
N THR A 614 19.63 -31.04 5.88
CA THR A 614 20.41 -29.99 5.23
C THR A 614 19.51 -28.81 4.90
N VAL A 615 19.90 -27.61 5.31
CA VAL A 615 19.16 -26.38 5.05
C VAL A 615 19.93 -25.47 4.10
N ASN A 616 19.25 -24.97 3.06
CA ASN A 616 19.75 -23.98 2.14
C ASN A 616 19.26 -22.59 2.54
N GLN A 617 20.14 -21.74 3.09
CA GLN A 617 19.77 -20.38 3.51
C GLN A 617 19.88 -19.32 2.39
N ARG A 618 20.30 -19.69 1.17
CA ARG A 618 20.19 -18.84 -0.02
C ARG A 618 18.77 -18.83 -0.58
N GLU A 619 18.03 -19.92 -0.35
CA GLU A 619 16.63 -20.07 -0.75
C GLU A 619 15.75 -19.87 0.45
N ARG A 620 14.70 -19.03 0.30
CA ARG A 620 13.77 -18.70 1.37
C ARG A 620 14.42 -17.97 2.55
N GLY A 621 13.65 -17.27 3.31
CA GLY A 621 14.01 -16.61 4.56
C GLY A 621 12.77 -16.46 5.46
N GLY A 622 12.93 -15.88 6.64
CA GLY A 622 11.88 -15.87 7.64
C GLY A 622 11.67 -17.26 8.27
N TRP A 623 10.49 -17.56 8.74
CA TRP A 623 10.14 -18.86 9.35
C TRP A 623 9.91 -19.92 8.28
N VAL A 624 10.80 -20.90 8.20
CA VAL A 624 10.72 -22.00 7.24
C VAL A 624 10.50 -23.31 8.00
N LYS A 625 9.41 -24.02 7.70
CA LYS A 625 9.20 -25.37 8.20
C LYS A 625 10.27 -26.30 7.66
N ILE A 626 11.01 -26.92 8.56
CA ILE A 626 12.14 -27.80 8.22
C ILE A 626 11.89 -29.25 8.59
N ALA A 627 10.97 -29.52 9.53
CA ALA A 627 10.63 -30.90 9.95
C ALA A 627 9.22 -30.96 10.56
N THR A 628 8.69 -32.17 10.64
CA THR A 628 7.59 -32.57 11.52
C THR A 628 8.03 -33.82 12.25
N ALA A 629 7.98 -33.83 13.60
CA ALA A 629 8.41 -34.98 14.40
C ALA A 629 7.63 -35.07 15.73
N LYS A 630 7.72 -36.23 16.38
CA LYS A 630 7.13 -36.45 17.72
C LYS A 630 8.10 -35.95 18.79
N PHE A 631 7.58 -35.25 19.78
CA PHE A 631 8.36 -34.75 20.89
C PHE A 631 7.70 -35.10 22.23
N LYS A 632 8.52 -35.16 23.28
CA LYS A 632 8.08 -35.32 24.67
C LYS A 632 7.96 -33.96 25.34
N ALA A 633 7.04 -33.84 26.30
CA ALA A 633 6.95 -32.68 27.18
C ALA A 633 8.29 -32.44 27.91
N GLY A 634 8.55 -31.18 28.26
CA GLY A 634 9.77 -30.76 28.95
C GLY A 634 10.87 -30.32 28.00
N THR A 635 12.13 -30.50 28.37
CA THR A 635 13.31 -29.90 27.73
C THR A 635 14.23 -30.92 27.00
N THR A 636 13.68 -32.09 26.66
CA THR A 636 14.46 -33.15 25.99
C THR A 636 14.63 -32.91 24.48
N ALA A 637 13.80 -32.06 23.89
CA ALA A 637 13.89 -31.64 22.50
C ALA A 637 15.04 -30.67 22.27
N SER A 638 15.70 -30.73 21.14
CA SER A 638 16.64 -29.68 20.71
C SER A 638 16.78 -29.60 19.20
N LEU A 639 17.21 -28.42 18.72
CA LEU A 639 17.65 -28.19 17.35
C LEU A 639 19.02 -27.52 17.38
N THR A 640 19.99 -28.11 16.68
CA THR A 640 21.35 -27.56 16.62
C THR A 640 21.72 -27.22 15.19
N ILE A 641 22.08 -25.96 14.94
CA ILE A 641 22.68 -25.49 13.69
C ILE A 641 24.19 -25.58 13.82
N SER A 642 24.86 -26.11 12.81
CA SER A 642 26.35 -26.19 12.76
C SER A 642 26.88 -25.54 11.49
N ASN A 643 28.09 -24.97 11.55
CA ASN A 643 28.78 -24.47 10.37
C ASN A 643 29.75 -25.51 9.77
N LYS A 644 29.62 -26.77 10.15
CA LYS A 644 30.52 -27.84 9.67
C LYS A 644 30.34 -28.12 8.17
N GLY A 645 31.41 -27.91 7.40
CA GLY A 645 31.44 -28.20 5.96
C GLY A 645 30.55 -27.28 5.11
N THR A 646 30.15 -26.11 5.63
CA THR A 646 29.27 -25.19 4.92
C THR A 646 30.00 -24.33 3.88
N ASP A 647 29.30 -24.02 2.76
CA ASP A 647 29.79 -23.30 1.59
C ASP A 647 29.53 -21.78 1.58
N GLY A 648 29.23 -21.18 2.75
CA GLY A 648 28.96 -19.78 2.93
C GLY A 648 28.61 -19.43 4.37
N HIS A 649 28.10 -18.19 4.60
CA HIS A 649 27.68 -17.76 5.93
C HIS A 649 26.52 -18.58 6.48
N VAL A 650 26.60 -18.97 7.75
CA VAL A 650 25.53 -19.62 8.49
C VAL A 650 24.84 -18.61 9.40
N ILE A 651 23.50 -18.55 9.35
CA ILE A 651 22.66 -17.70 10.18
C ILE A 651 21.94 -18.55 11.23
N ALA A 652 21.95 -18.09 12.48
CA ALA A 652 21.17 -18.62 13.59
C ALA A 652 20.35 -17.47 14.21
N ASP A 653 19.03 -17.50 14.03
CA ASP A 653 18.10 -16.47 14.51
C ASP A 653 17.20 -17.04 15.62
N ALA A 654 16.19 -17.83 15.24
CA ALA A 654 15.28 -18.46 16.18
C ALA A 654 14.73 -19.80 15.65
N VAL A 655 14.21 -20.61 16.56
CA VAL A 655 13.52 -21.87 16.25
C VAL A 655 12.13 -21.87 16.89
N ARG A 656 11.15 -22.41 16.19
CA ARG A 656 9.76 -22.48 16.62
C ARG A 656 9.24 -23.91 16.51
N TRP A 657 8.57 -24.38 17.57
CA TRP A 657 7.80 -25.62 17.60
C TRP A 657 6.32 -25.28 17.65
N VAL A 658 5.54 -25.81 16.73
CA VAL A 658 4.10 -25.59 16.61
C VAL A 658 3.41 -26.93 16.65
N PRO A 659 2.41 -27.16 17.53
CA PRO A 659 1.62 -28.39 17.48
C PRO A 659 1.07 -28.63 16.08
N ALA A 660 1.35 -29.81 15.51
CA ALA A 660 0.88 -30.13 14.18
C ALA A 660 -0.66 -30.27 14.20
N ALA A 661 -1.33 -29.71 13.20
CA ALA A 661 -2.77 -29.88 13.03
C ALA A 661 -3.10 -31.39 12.90
N LYS A 662 -4.14 -31.85 13.63
CA LYS A 662 -4.63 -33.24 13.58
C LYS A 662 -5.26 -33.54 12.23
#